data_786dad35f7df300d7c08b6f9c29343ba
#
_entry.id   786dad35f7df300d7c08b6f9c29343ba
#
_cell.length_a   1.000
_cell.length_b   1.000
_cell.length_c   1.000
_cell.angle_alpha   90.00
_cell.angle_beta   90.00
_cell.angle_gamma   90.00
#
_symmetry.space_group_name_H-M   'P 1'
#
loop_
_entity.id
_entity.type
_entity.pdbx_description
1 polymer ?
#
loop_
_entity_poly.entity_id
_entity_poly.type
_entity_poly.pdbx_seq_one_letter_code
_entity_poly.pdbx_strand_id
1 'polypeptide(L)'
;MSSTGKQAPVIKIDEDKCINCYACITACPVKYCNDGSGKVLNVNHDLCIGCGHCISVCTHKARHGIDDTELFFDDLRRGEKMVVIVAPAIASVFPGNYLKLNGYLKSLGVEECFDVSFGAELTVVSYVNYIKEKKPKLVIAQPCPAIVSFIEIYRPDLIPYLAPADSPMLHSVKMVREYYPQYRNHKIAVISPCIAKKREFEETGCGDYNVTMLGLKLLFEKQGLDLSRFPAVEYVGPGAERAVMFSSPGGLLETAERFVPGIRRDTRKIEGVHTIYHYLSGLAKDLKRPEIEFPLLIDCLNCEVGCNGGPGTGNGHKSTDELESPIRKRSRELEKQLNPKHNERLYKRYHSMLNRFWKPGLYNRSYRDLSGNNTLKRPNERELQEVYKALKKNTEADIYDCTACGYQSCRRMATAIHNGLNKPSNCAHYNVALLADEKKTIVYINHQLKTHISRALDVIENINTLVEKLNGRINTQAESVEESSAVTGKIVSSLKGTSDLSRQKRESIMELIENAAKGQDAMKETILAVQDISESVDGIASAIKIISVIAANTNLLAMNAAIEAAHAGEAGRGFAVVADEIRRLSESTRENSRSISQTLSSIISGINTTSKRTGDTGNLINDMSGEINSFAGTMTELIDTLSELSAESSGITNSLEVLRETSGAVKGDYSEMLSLTDKLRYDINFLAAMSADIVRAIEENDQEIISRLVAMEEDHNRNAPR
;
A
#
# COMPACT_ATOMS: atom_id res chain seq x y z
N MET A 1 -28.98 -8.56 5.59
CA MET A 1 -28.51 -7.17 5.44
C MET A 1 -27.00 -7.22 5.31
N SER A 2 -26.43 -6.58 4.29
CA SER A 2 -24.97 -6.50 4.14
C SER A 2 -24.39 -5.64 5.27
N SER A 3 -23.36 -6.13 5.95
CA SER A 3 -22.66 -5.38 7.01
C SER A 3 -21.31 -4.88 6.50
N THR A 4 -20.88 -3.73 7.00
CA THR A 4 -19.49 -3.30 6.87
C THR A 4 -18.73 -3.80 8.09
N GLY A 5 -17.60 -4.50 7.88
CA GLY A 5 -16.76 -4.99 8.95
C GLY A 5 -15.29 -4.81 8.63
N LYS A 6 -14.53 -4.25 9.58
CA LYS A 6 -13.09 -4.13 9.42
C LYS A 6 -12.44 -5.51 9.36
N GLN A 7 -11.54 -5.65 8.39
CA GLN A 7 -10.71 -6.84 8.26
C GLN A 7 -9.30 -6.56 8.82
N ALA A 8 -8.75 -7.55 9.53
CA ALA A 8 -7.38 -7.46 10.01
C ALA A 8 -6.40 -7.20 8.86
N PRO A 9 -5.47 -6.26 9.00
CA PRO A 9 -4.41 -6.08 8.03
C PRO A 9 -3.48 -7.29 8.03
N VAL A 10 -3.23 -7.83 6.83
CA VAL A 10 -2.33 -8.98 6.64
C VAL A 10 -1.20 -8.70 5.67
N ILE A 11 -1.15 -7.49 5.08
CA ILE A 11 -0.12 -7.04 4.15
C ILE A 11 0.39 -5.69 4.60
N LYS A 12 1.71 -5.58 4.74
CA LYS A 12 2.43 -4.33 5.01
C LYS A 12 3.18 -3.91 3.76
N ILE A 13 3.32 -2.60 3.57
CA ILE A 13 4.07 -2.00 2.46
C ILE A 13 5.24 -1.23 3.04
N ASP A 14 6.42 -1.46 2.48
CA ASP A 14 7.62 -0.68 2.68
C ASP A 14 7.63 0.41 1.59
N GLU A 15 7.34 1.64 2.01
CA GLU A 15 7.16 2.76 1.09
C GLU A 15 8.46 3.13 0.37
N ASP A 16 9.61 2.96 1.03
CA ASP A 16 10.91 3.31 0.48
C ASP A 16 11.35 2.35 -0.65
N LYS A 17 10.82 1.13 -0.64
CA LYS A 17 11.10 0.11 -1.66
C LYS A 17 10.06 0.09 -2.78
N CYS A 18 8.93 0.74 -2.62
CA CYS A 18 7.85 0.71 -3.61
C CYS A 18 8.13 1.70 -4.75
N ILE A 19 8.35 1.19 -5.96
CA ILE A 19 8.57 2.00 -7.17
C ILE A 19 7.32 2.15 -8.06
N ASN A 20 6.15 1.72 -7.59
CA ASN A 20 4.90 1.75 -8.35
C ASN A 20 4.96 1.00 -9.70
N CYS A 21 5.59 -0.17 -9.74
CA CYS A 21 5.68 -0.99 -10.96
C CYS A 21 4.35 -1.70 -11.32
N TYR A 22 3.33 -1.62 -10.51
CA TYR A 22 1.97 -2.18 -10.68
C TYR A 22 1.87 -3.70 -10.79
N ALA A 23 2.95 -4.45 -10.67
CA ALA A 23 2.95 -5.92 -10.69
C ALA A 23 1.96 -6.51 -9.66
N CYS A 24 1.85 -5.89 -8.50
CA CYS A 24 0.90 -6.29 -7.46
C CYS A 24 -0.59 -6.06 -7.83
N ILE A 25 -0.91 -5.07 -8.68
CA ILE A 25 -2.25 -4.87 -9.23
C ILE A 25 -2.50 -5.92 -10.32
N THR A 26 -1.52 -6.15 -11.19
CA THR A 26 -1.59 -7.17 -12.25
C THR A 26 -1.93 -8.52 -11.68
N ALA A 27 -1.20 -8.95 -10.67
CA ALA A 27 -1.36 -10.24 -10.01
C ALA A 27 -2.60 -10.36 -9.12
N CYS A 28 -3.20 -9.24 -8.71
CA CYS A 28 -4.30 -9.27 -7.75
C CYS A 28 -5.61 -9.77 -8.38
N PRO A 29 -6.26 -10.80 -7.83
CA PRO A 29 -7.54 -11.29 -8.34
C PRO A 29 -8.70 -10.31 -8.12
N VAL A 30 -8.61 -9.46 -7.11
CA VAL A 30 -9.64 -8.47 -6.73
C VAL A 30 -9.21 -7.02 -6.97
N LYS A 31 -8.13 -6.81 -7.68
CA LYS A 31 -7.48 -5.55 -8.15
C LYS A 31 -7.78 -4.26 -7.39
N TYR A 32 -9.03 -3.91 -7.19
CA TYR A 32 -9.48 -2.64 -6.60
C TYR A 32 -9.26 -2.51 -5.09
N CYS A 33 -8.71 -3.53 -4.44
CA CYS A 33 -8.17 -3.38 -3.09
C CYS A 33 -6.82 -2.67 -3.07
N ASN A 34 -6.18 -2.46 -4.23
CA ASN A 34 -4.95 -1.69 -4.34
C ASN A 34 -5.31 -0.23 -4.68
N ASP A 35 -4.83 0.67 -3.84
CA ASP A 35 -5.02 2.11 -3.97
C ASP A 35 -3.72 2.74 -4.48
N GLY A 36 -3.75 3.22 -5.72
CA GLY A 36 -2.65 3.92 -6.38
C GLY A 36 -2.84 5.44 -6.45
N SER A 37 -3.76 6.02 -5.70
CA SER A 37 -4.01 7.46 -5.67
C SER A 37 -2.90 8.24 -4.95
N GLY A 38 -2.22 7.60 -4.00
CA GLY A 38 -1.15 8.17 -3.20
C GLY A 38 0.22 8.22 -3.91
N LYS A 39 1.27 8.46 -3.10
CA LYS A 39 2.68 8.43 -3.55
C LYS A 39 3.10 6.99 -3.88
N VAL A 40 2.68 6.03 -3.08
CA VAL A 40 2.92 4.59 -3.26
C VAL A 40 1.60 3.83 -3.29
N LEU A 41 1.65 2.60 -3.82
CA LEU A 41 0.50 1.71 -3.87
C LEU A 41 0.16 1.19 -2.47
N ASN A 42 -1.00 1.56 -1.94
CA ASN A 42 -1.53 1.08 -0.67
C ASN A 42 -2.51 -0.08 -0.84
N VAL A 43 -2.88 -0.72 0.28
CA VAL A 43 -3.85 -1.81 0.30
C VAL A 43 -5.04 -1.42 1.17
N ASN A 44 -6.24 -1.43 0.60
CA ASN A 44 -7.47 -1.39 1.36
C ASN A 44 -7.73 -2.81 1.91
N HIS A 45 -7.52 -2.99 3.22
CA HIS A 45 -7.62 -4.28 3.88
C HIS A 45 -9.04 -4.82 3.94
N ASP A 46 -10.05 -3.94 3.91
CA ASP A 46 -11.46 -4.33 3.94
C ASP A 46 -11.95 -4.91 2.60
N LEU A 47 -11.23 -4.61 1.51
CA LEU A 47 -11.43 -5.18 0.17
C LEU A 47 -10.43 -6.29 -0.16
N CYS A 48 -9.29 -6.33 0.53
CA CYS A 48 -8.25 -7.31 0.29
C CYS A 48 -8.66 -8.68 0.82
N ILE A 49 -8.56 -9.72 0.02
CA ILE A 49 -8.87 -11.10 0.45
C ILE A 49 -7.72 -11.79 1.20
N GLY A 50 -6.56 -11.16 1.35
CA GLY A 50 -5.43 -11.70 2.09
C GLY A 50 -4.68 -12.84 1.40
N CYS A 51 -4.87 -13.06 0.10
CA CYS A 51 -4.27 -14.19 -0.63
C CYS A 51 -2.73 -14.17 -0.69
N GLY A 52 -2.09 -13.02 -0.48
CA GLY A 52 -0.63 -12.87 -0.45
C GLY A 52 0.06 -12.88 -1.81
N HIS A 53 -0.66 -13.06 -2.93
CA HIS A 53 -0.04 -13.17 -4.26
C HIS A 53 0.72 -11.90 -4.66
N CYS A 54 0.29 -10.73 -4.20
CA CYS A 54 1.03 -9.47 -4.40
C CYS A 54 2.40 -9.44 -3.70
N ILE A 55 2.64 -10.29 -2.69
CA ILE A 55 3.94 -10.43 -2.02
C ILE A 55 4.88 -11.25 -2.92
N SER A 56 4.40 -12.39 -3.46
CA SER A 56 5.21 -13.29 -4.27
C SER A 56 5.70 -12.66 -5.58
N VAL A 57 4.91 -11.74 -6.18
CA VAL A 57 5.28 -11.05 -7.43
C VAL A 57 6.08 -9.77 -7.21
N CYS A 58 6.29 -9.34 -5.96
CA CYS A 58 7.01 -8.10 -5.68
C CYS A 58 8.52 -8.31 -5.72
N THR A 59 9.13 -8.09 -6.89
CA THR A 59 10.59 -8.19 -7.08
C THR A 59 11.37 -7.19 -6.24
N HIS A 60 10.77 -6.05 -5.90
CA HIS A 60 11.37 -5.00 -5.06
C HIS A 60 11.23 -5.28 -3.56
N LYS A 61 10.60 -6.40 -3.17
CA LYS A 61 10.39 -6.77 -1.76
C LYS A 61 9.76 -5.63 -0.93
N ALA A 62 8.90 -4.82 -1.57
CA ALA A 62 8.18 -3.75 -0.91
C ALA A 62 6.91 -4.23 -0.17
N ARG A 63 6.42 -5.45 -0.45
CA ARG A 63 5.23 -6.01 0.19
C ARG A 63 5.60 -7.19 1.07
N HIS A 64 5.11 -7.15 2.30
CA HIS A 64 5.38 -8.17 3.32
C HIS A 64 4.07 -8.66 3.95
N GLY A 65 4.08 -9.92 4.39
CA GLY A 65 3.02 -10.44 5.24
C GLY A 65 3.14 -9.86 6.66
N ILE A 66 2.00 -9.61 7.27
CA ILE A 66 1.93 -9.27 8.70
C ILE A 66 1.66 -10.58 9.44
N ASP A 67 2.56 -10.95 10.34
CA ASP A 67 2.41 -12.08 11.24
C ASP A 67 2.77 -11.71 12.69
N ASP A 68 2.65 -12.65 13.57
CA ASP A 68 2.88 -12.46 15.01
C ASP A 68 4.18 -13.13 15.50
N THR A 69 5.13 -13.38 14.58
CA THR A 69 6.38 -14.10 14.94
C THR A 69 7.16 -13.38 16.03
N GLU A 70 7.40 -12.08 15.88
CA GLU A 70 8.14 -11.30 16.89
C GLU A 70 7.38 -11.25 18.21
N LEU A 71 6.07 -10.96 18.17
CA LEU A 71 5.21 -10.89 19.34
C LEU A 71 5.19 -12.24 20.10
N PHE A 72 5.09 -13.36 19.38
CA PHE A 72 5.15 -14.70 19.95
C PHE A 72 6.43 -14.94 20.74
N PHE A 73 7.60 -14.63 20.16
CA PHE A 73 8.87 -14.83 20.86
C PHE A 73 9.10 -13.84 22.00
N ASP A 74 8.57 -12.63 21.90
CA ASP A 74 8.63 -11.64 22.96
C ASP A 74 7.82 -12.06 24.19
N ASP A 75 6.60 -12.50 23.96
CA ASP A 75 5.73 -12.95 25.06
C ASP A 75 6.24 -14.27 25.66
N LEU A 76 6.80 -15.17 24.85
CA LEU A 76 7.43 -16.39 25.34
C LEU A 76 8.62 -16.05 26.25
N ARG A 77 9.45 -15.07 25.88
CA ARG A 77 10.57 -14.58 26.73
C ARG A 77 10.09 -13.94 28.04
N ARG A 78 8.89 -13.37 28.07
CA ARG A 78 8.25 -12.83 29.28
C ARG A 78 7.66 -13.91 30.18
N GLY A 79 7.75 -15.18 29.78
CA GLY A 79 7.25 -16.30 30.56
C GLY A 79 5.76 -16.61 30.38
N GLU A 80 5.15 -16.12 29.30
CA GLU A 80 3.77 -16.50 28.97
C GLU A 80 3.69 -18.00 28.70
N LYS A 81 2.71 -18.66 29.30
CA LYS A 81 2.48 -20.08 29.09
C LYS A 81 1.86 -20.33 27.73
N MET A 82 2.56 -21.08 26.91
CA MET A 82 2.16 -21.28 25.51
C MET A 82 2.19 -22.75 25.09
N VAL A 83 1.24 -23.10 24.24
CA VAL A 83 1.29 -24.30 23.40
C VAL A 83 1.33 -23.88 21.93
N VAL A 84 1.93 -24.72 21.11
CA VAL A 84 2.10 -24.46 19.69
C VAL A 84 1.34 -25.52 18.88
N ILE A 85 0.67 -25.08 17.84
CA ILE A 85 -0.02 -25.93 16.87
C ILE A 85 0.66 -25.74 15.52
N VAL A 86 1.14 -26.81 14.88
CA VAL A 86 1.99 -26.75 13.70
C VAL A 86 1.27 -27.32 12.48
N ALA A 87 1.18 -26.52 11.41
CA ALA A 87 0.57 -26.97 10.15
C ALA A 87 1.48 -27.94 9.39
N PRO A 88 0.93 -28.93 8.67
CA PRO A 88 1.69 -29.98 8.00
C PRO A 88 2.67 -29.47 6.94
N ALA A 89 2.41 -28.32 6.33
CA ALA A 89 3.31 -27.64 5.39
C ALA A 89 4.71 -27.34 5.97
N ILE A 90 4.90 -27.43 7.29
CA ILE A 90 6.20 -27.24 7.94
C ILE A 90 7.26 -28.21 7.40
N ALA A 91 6.85 -29.41 7.00
CA ALA A 91 7.78 -30.40 6.44
C ALA A 91 8.36 -29.98 5.07
N SER A 92 7.66 -29.15 4.30
CA SER A 92 8.17 -28.57 3.04
C SER A 92 9.11 -27.39 3.27
N VAL A 93 8.97 -26.69 4.42
CA VAL A 93 9.82 -25.55 4.77
C VAL A 93 11.11 -25.99 5.48
N PHE A 94 11.01 -26.95 6.41
CA PHE A 94 12.12 -27.51 7.14
C PHE A 94 12.23 -29.04 6.91
N PRO A 95 12.56 -29.48 5.68
CA PRO A 95 12.65 -30.89 5.36
C PRO A 95 13.63 -31.63 6.29
N GLY A 96 13.19 -32.73 6.90
CA GLY A 96 13.99 -33.52 7.84
C GLY A 96 14.19 -32.88 9.23
N ASN A 97 13.91 -31.59 9.40
CA ASN A 97 14.13 -30.87 10.66
C ASN A 97 12.83 -30.38 11.34
N TYR A 98 11.65 -30.66 10.77
CA TYR A 98 10.39 -30.15 11.30
C TYR A 98 10.09 -30.61 12.75
N LEU A 99 10.51 -31.81 13.15
CA LEU A 99 10.40 -32.27 14.55
C LEU A 99 11.47 -31.64 15.46
N LYS A 100 12.60 -31.22 14.91
CA LYS A 100 13.63 -30.50 15.66
C LYS A 100 13.21 -29.06 15.95
N LEU A 101 12.31 -28.49 15.12
CA LEU A 101 11.63 -27.23 15.46
C LEU A 101 10.86 -27.36 16.78
N ASN A 102 10.13 -28.47 16.99
CA ASN A 102 9.44 -28.70 18.27
C ASN A 102 10.42 -28.74 19.44
N GLY A 103 11.58 -29.42 19.27
CA GLY A 103 12.65 -29.45 20.27
C GLY A 103 13.21 -28.05 20.60
N TYR A 104 13.43 -27.22 19.58
CA TYR A 104 13.82 -25.82 19.75
C TYR A 104 12.77 -25.04 20.54
N LEU A 105 11.50 -25.11 20.13
CA LEU A 105 10.42 -24.41 20.81
C LEU A 105 10.25 -24.81 22.26
N LYS A 106 10.37 -26.11 22.55
CA LYS A 106 10.37 -26.62 23.92
C LYS A 106 11.54 -26.10 24.74
N SER A 107 12.71 -25.97 24.15
CA SER A 107 13.87 -25.40 24.84
C SER A 107 13.70 -23.94 25.22
N LEU A 108 12.76 -23.23 24.56
CA LEU A 108 12.41 -21.84 24.87
C LEU A 108 11.24 -21.71 25.88
N GLY A 109 10.64 -22.81 26.31
CA GLY A 109 9.54 -22.79 27.28
C GLY A 109 8.15 -23.02 26.70
N VAL A 110 8.03 -23.39 25.42
CA VAL A 110 6.75 -23.88 24.89
C VAL A 110 6.41 -25.21 25.58
N GLU A 111 5.25 -25.27 26.18
CA GLU A 111 4.87 -26.46 26.97
C GLU A 111 4.62 -27.68 26.11
N GLU A 112 3.86 -27.54 24.99
CA GLU A 112 3.62 -28.64 24.07
C GLU A 112 3.43 -28.19 22.62
N CYS A 113 3.67 -29.13 21.70
CA CYS A 113 3.45 -28.96 20.27
C CYS A 113 2.42 -29.97 19.77
N PHE A 114 1.40 -29.47 19.04
CA PHE A 114 0.33 -30.26 18.43
C PHE A 114 0.39 -30.20 16.91
N ASP A 115 -0.06 -31.28 16.26
CA ASP A 115 -0.12 -31.35 14.80
C ASP A 115 -1.52 -30.96 14.29
N VAL A 116 -1.58 -29.95 13.40
CA VAL A 116 -2.83 -29.55 12.71
C VAL A 116 -3.40 -30.69 11.86
N SER A 117 -2.57 -31.64 11.43
CA SER A 117 -3.04 -32.74 10.59
C SER A 117 -4.17 -33.54 11.25
N PHE A 118 -4.15 -33.69 12.57
CA PHE A 118 -5.26 -34.34 13.27
C PHE A 118 -6.53 -33.48 13.29
N GLY A 119 -6.38 -32.15 13.44
CA GLY A 119 -7.51 -31.23 13.26
C GLY A 119 -8.09 -31.26 11.84
N ALA A 120 -7.28 -31.56 10.83
CA ALA A 120 -7.75 -31.74 9.45
C ALA A 120 -8.58 -33.06 9.33
N GLU A 121 -8.24 -34.14 10.04
CA GLU A 121 -9.08 -35.31 10.13
C GLU A 121 -10.45 -34.99 10.74
N LEU A 122 -10.47 -34.22 11.84
CA LEU A 122 -11.71 -33.76 12.47
C LEU A 122 -12.53 -32.85 11.56
N THR A 123 -11.90 -32.02 10.76
CA THR A 123 -12.55 -31.16 9.76
C THR A 123 -13.32 -32.02 8.75
N VAL A 124 -12.68 -33.07 8.25
CA VAL A 124 -13.34 -34.00 7.32
C VAL A 124 -14.51 -34.72 7.99
N VAL A 125 -14.38 -35.13 9.24
CA VAL A 125 -15.51 -35.68 10.01
C VAL A 125 -16.67 -34.70 10.10
N SER A 126 -16.38 -33.41 10.35
CA SER A 126 -17.40 -32.36 10.37
C SER A 126 -18.09 -32.21 9.00
N TYR A 127 -17.36 -32.24 7.90
CA TYR A 127 -17.95 -32.19 6.55
C TYR A 127 -18.80 -33.39 6.25
N VAL A 128 -18.32 -34.58 6.52
CA VAL A 128 -19.04 -35.83 6.26
C VAL A 128 -20.34 -35.91 7.09
N ASN A 129 -20.30 -35.52 8.36
CA ASN A 129 -21.49 -35.47 9.20
C ASN A 129 -22.49 -34.42 8.69
N TYR A 130 -22.03 -33.23 8.31
CA TYR A 130 -22.88 -32.20 7.70
C TYR A 130 -23.54 -32.70 6.41
N ILE A 131 -22.76 -33.30 5.50
CA ILE A 131 -23.27 -33.83 4.23
C ILE A 131 -24.33 -34.93 4.48
N LYS A 132 -24.07 -35.86 5.41
CA LYS A 132 -25.00 -36.95 5.76
C LYS A 132 -26.30 -36.43 6.38
N GLU A 133 -26.18 -35.44 7.27
CA GLU A 133 -27.34 -34.91 8.01
C GLU A 133 -28.20 -33.98 7.15
N LYS A 134 -27.58 -33.03 6.44
CA LYS A 134 -28.27 -31.95 5.73
C LYS A 134 -28.51 -32.24 4.25
N LYS A 135 -27.77 -33.20 3.66
CA LYS A 135 -27.84 -33.56 2.23
C LYS A 135 -27.83 -32.31 1.33
N PRO A 136 -26.82 -31.42 1.48
CA PRO A 136 -26.76 -30.18 0.72
C PRO A 136 -26.58 -30.45 -0.78
N LYS A 137 -27.04 -29.53 -1.64
CA LYS A 137 -26.86 -29.61 -3.07
C LYS A 137 -25.36 -29.49 -3.46
N LEU A 138 -24.59 -28.72 -2.67
CA LEU A 138 -23.20 -28.40 -2.92
C LEU A 138 -22.57 -27.98 -1.59
N VAL A 139 -21.31 -28.34 -1.37
CA VAL A 139 -20.47 -27.85 -0.25
C VAL A 139 -19.18 -27.30 -0.80
N ILE A 140 -18.89 -26.05 -0.50
CA ILE A 140 -17.61 -25.40 -0.77
C ILE A 140 -16.72 -25.58 0.47
N ALA A 141 -15.57 -26.20 0.30
CA ALA A 141 -14.59 -26.32 1.37
C ALA A 141 -14.01 -24.94 1.75
N GLN A 142 -13.82 -24.71 3.03
CA GLN A 142 -13.44 -23.39 3.57
C GLN A 142 -12.11 -23.36 4.37
N PRO A 143 -11.15 -24.30 4.24
CA PRO A 143 -9.93 -24.25 5.03
C PRO A 143 -9.04 -23.03 4.70
N CYS A 144 -9.31 -22.36 3.59
CA CYS A 144 -8.57 -21.21 3.09
C CYS A 144 -9.25 -19.88 3.43
N PRO A 145 -8.71 -19.05 4.34
CA PRO A 145 -9.33 -17.77 4.72
C PRO A 145 -9.44 -16.77 3.55
N ALA A 146 -8.55 -16.86 2.55
CA ALA A 146 -8.64 -15.99 1.38
C ALA A 146 -9.88 -16.29 0.52
N ILE A 147 -10.28 -17.57 0.43
CA ILE A 147 -11.51 -17.99 -0.26
C ILE A 147 -12.73 -17.52 0.54
N VAL A 148 -12.70 -17.71 1.86
CA VAL A 148 -13.78 -17.23 2.74
C VAL A 148 -13.95 -15.72 2.59
N SER A 149 -12.86 -14.92 2.72
CA SER A 149 -12.91 -13.47 2.54
C SER A 149 -13.42 -13.07 1.15
N PHE A 150 -13.06 -13.80 0.11
CA PHE A 150 -13.58 -13.53 -1.23
C PHE A 150 -15.09 -13.76 -1.31
N ILE A 151 -15.58 -14.84 -0.72
CA ILE A 151 -17.02 -15.15 -0.71
C ILE A 151 -17.77 -14.10 0.11
N GLU A 152 -17.31 -13.81 1.31
CA GLU A 152 -17.95 -12.81 2.19
C GLU A 152 -18.01 -11.40 1.59
N ILE A 153 -16.96 -10.95 0.88
CA ILE A 153 -16.87 -9.59 0.35
C ILE A 153 -17.46 -9.49 -1.06
N TYR A 154 -17.17 -10.44 -1.94
CA TYR A 154 -17.45 -10.30 -3.38
C TYR A 154 -18.58 -11.21 -3.87
N ARG A 155 -18.87 -12.29 -3.13
CA ARG A 155 -19.84 -13.33 -3.54
C ARG A 155 -20.66 -13.86 -2.35
N PRO A 156 -21.34 -13.00 -1.60
CA PRO A 156 -22.13 -13.42 -0.42
C PRO A 156 -23.23 -14.40 -0.78
N ASP A 157 -23.64 -14.46 -2.04
CA ASP A 157 -24.57 -15.46 -2.59
C ASP A 157 -24.03 -16.91 -2.50
N LEU A 158 -22.73 -17.10 -2.28
CA LEU A 158 -22.11 -18.41 -2.04
C LEU A 158 -21.97 -18.77 -0.55
N ILE A 159 -22.23 -17.89 0.39
CA ILE A 159 -22.14 -18.14 1.84
C ILE A 159 -22.96 -19.37 2.26
N PRO A 160 -24.20 -19.58 1.78
CA PRO A 160 -24.98 -20.76 2.17
C PRO A 160 -24.38 -22.10 1.75
N TYR A 161 -23.42 -22.08 0.86
CA TYR A 161 -22.75 -23.29 0.36
C TYR A 161 -21.39 -23.53 1.01
N LEU A 162 -20.87 -22.59 1.82
CA LEU A 162 -19.65 -22.82 2.60
C LEU A 162 -19.93 -23.90 3.66
N ALA A 163 -19.00 -24.82 3.82
CA ALA A 163 -19.06 -25.81 4.88
C ALA A 163 -19.17 -25.13 6.25
N PRO A 164 -20.20 -25.37 7.05
CA PRO A 164 -20.40 -24.73 8.36
C PRO A 164 -19.50 -25.33 9.44
N ALA A 165 -18.22 -25.42 9.16
CA ALA A 165 -17.23 -26.04 10.01
C ALA A 165 -15.98 -25.17 10.10
N ASP A 166 -15.27 -25.28 11.20
CA ASP A 166 -13.99 -24.60 11.39
C ASP A 166 -12.91 -25.13 10.44
N SER A 167 -11.88 -24.33 10.23
CA SER A 167 -10.69 -24.80 9.51
C SER A 167 -9.91 -25.85 10.33
N PRO A 168 -9.03 -26.65 9.73
CA PRO A 168 -8.17 -27.60 10.46
C PRO A 168 -7.42 -26.99 11.65
N MET A 169 -6.95 -25.76 11.50
CA MET A 169 -6.26 -25.06 12.58
C MET A 169 -7.20 -24.75 13.74
N LEU A 170 -8.38 -24.23 13.46
CA LEU A 170 -9.39 -23.97 14.50
C LEU A 170 -9.91 -25.26 15.15
N HIS A 171 -10.07 -26.35 14.38
CA HIS A 171 -10.36 -27.64 14.96
C HIS A 171 -9.27 -28.04 15.96
N SER A 172 -8.00 -27.88 15.62
CA SER A 172 -6.88 -28.16 16.53
C SER A 172 -6.90 -27.28 17.77
N VAL A 173 -7.12 -25.98 17.62
CA VAL A 173 -7.21 -25.03 18.75
C VAL A 173 -8.33 -25.42 19.69
N LYS A 174 -9.55 -25.65 19.17
CA LYS A 174 -10.71 -26.04 19.97
C LYS A 174 -10.55 -27.45 20.59
N MET A 175 -9.93 -28.36 19.86
CA MET A 175 -9.56 -29.69 20.39
C MET A 175 -8.63 -29.57 21.59
N VAL A 176 -7.58 -28.76 21.49
CA VAL A 176 -6.64 -28.57 22.60
C VAL A 176 -7.37 -27.97 23.80
N ARG A 177 -8.17 -26.93 23.61
CA ARG A 177 -8.92 -26.29 24.70
C ARG A 177 -9.96 -27.21 25.37
N GLU A 178 -10.62 -28.09 24.61
CA GLU A 178 -11.68 -28.96 25.10
C GLU A 178 -11.12 -30.23 25.75
N TYR A 179 -10.13 -30.88 25.12
CA TYR A 179 -9.68 -32.20 25.52
C TYR A 179 -8.35 -32.24 26.29
N TYR A 180 -7.67 -31.07 26.40
CA TYR A 180 -6.45 -30.94 27.18
C TYR A 180 -6.61 -29.84 28.21
N PRO A 181 -7.35 -30.08 29.31
CA PRO A 181 -7.77 -29.07 30.28
C PRO A 181 -6.57 -28.34 30.93
N GLN A 182 -5.40 -28.97 31.02
CA GLN A 182 -4.16 -28.38 31.51
C GLN A 182 -3.69 -27.18 30.64
N TYR A 183 -4.06 -27.16 29.36
CA TYR A 183 -3.69 -26.09 28.42
C TYR A 183 -4.82 -25.12 28.10
N ARG A 184 -5.97 -25.24 28.78
CA ARG A 184 -7.16 -24.41 28.50
C ARG A 184 -6.89 -22.92 28.56
N ASN A 185 -6.02 -22.49 29.50
CA ASN A 185 -5.69 -21.09 29.73
C ASN A 185 -4.34 -20.65 29.10
N HIS A 186 -3.68 -21.55 28.39
CA HIS A 186 -2.45 -21.22 27.69
C HIS A 186 -2.74 -20.40 26.46
N LYS A 187 -1.80 -19.53 26.10
CA LYS A 187 -1.78 -18.93 24.77
C LYS A 187 -1.50 -20.00 23.72
N ILE A 188 -2.20 -19.92 22.61
CA ILE A 188 -2.04 -20.86 21.49
C ILE A 188 -1.44 -20.15 20.30
N ALA A 189 -0.20 -20.48 19.96
CA ALA A 189 0.46 -20.03 18.74
C ALA A 189 0.26 -21.08 17.63
N VAL A 190 -0.10 -20.61 16.44
CA VAL A 190 -0.27 -21.47 15.28
C VAL A 190 0.83 -21.18 14.28
N ILE A 191 1.71 -22.15 14.04
CA ILE A 191 2.73 -22.09 13.00
C ILE A 191 2.06 -22.45 11.67
N SER A 192 1.90 -21.43 10.82
CA SER A 192 1.06 -21.50 9.63
C SER A 192 1.79 -21.17 8.33
N PRO A 193 1.36 -21.73 7.18
CA PRO A 193 1.86 -21.35 5.85
C PRO A 193 1.20 -20.08 5.29
N CYS A 194 0.33 -19.41 6.06
CA CYS A 194 -0.63 -18.46 5.51
C CYS A 194 -0.75 -17.19 6.35
N ILE A 195 -0.58 -16.03 5.70
CA ILE A 195 -0.77 -14.73 6.37
C ILE A 195 -2.26 -14.45 6.68
N ALA A 196 -3.18 -14.94 5.85
CA ALA A 196 -4.62 -14.70 6.03
C ALA A 196 -5.21 -15.44 7.27
N LYS A 197 -4.49 -16.38 7.85
CA LYS A 197 -4.92 -17.07 9.09
C LYS A 197 -5.05 -16.09 10.27
N LYS A 198 -4.29 -15.02 10.28
CA LYS A 198 -4.46 -13.95 11.27
C LYS A 198 -5.90 -13.42 11.31
N ARG A 199 -6.54 -13.22 10.16
CA ARG A 199 -7.97 -12.82 10.09
C ARG A 199 -8.90 -13.84 10.71
N GLU A 200 -8.69 -15.11 10.39
CA GLU A 200 -9.51 -16.19 10.93
C GLU A 200 -9.41 -16.24 12.46
N PHE A 201 -8.23 -16.04 13.03
CA PHE A 201 -8.03 -16.04 14.48
C PHE A 201 -8.66 -14.83 15.14
N GLU A 202 -8.49 -13.63 14.57
CA GLU A 202 -9.11 -12.42 15.09
C GLU A 202 -10.64 -12.46 14.99
N GLU A 203 -11.17 -13.01 13.90
CA GLU A 203 -12.61 -13.15 13.67
C GLU A 203 -13.25 -14.11 14.67
N THR A 204 -12.61 -15.24 14.93
CA THR A 204 -13.16 -16.32 15.75
C THR A 204 -12.78 -16.23 17.22
N GLY A 205 -11.81 -15.37 17.56
CA GLY A 205 -11.21 -15.32 18.89
C GLY A 205 -10.48 -16.61 19.28
N CYS A 206 -10.14 -17.45 18.27
CA CYS A 206 -9.48 -18.73 18.46
C CYS A 206 -8.07 -18.69 17.86
N GLY A 207 -7.06 -18.94 18.69
CA GLY A 207 -5.65 -18.77 18.34
C GLY A 207 -5.15 -17.36 18.71
N ASP A 208 -4.05 -17.32 19.43
CA ASP A 208 -3.52 -16.06 19.96
C ASP A 208 -2.44 -15.46 19.03
N TYR A 209 -1.70 -16.29 18.30
CA TYR A 209 -0.65 -15.85 17.39
C TYR A 209 -0.71 -16.62 16.06
N ASN A 210 -0.61 -15.89 14.95
CA ASN A 210 -0.32 -16.45 13.63
C ASN A 210 1.17 -16.32 13.33
N VAL A 211 1.93 -17.33 13.67
CA VAL A 211 3.38 -17.38 13.40
C VAL A 211 3.59 -17.96 12.00
N THR A 212 4.08 -17.19 11.04
CA THR A 212 4.32 -17.74 9.72
C THR A 212 5.62 -18.53 9.66
N MET A 213 5.63 -19.58 8.84
CA MET A 213 6.84 -20.37 8.61
C MET A 213 7.96 -19.54 7.98
N LEU A 214 7.59 -18.55 7.15
CA LEU A 214 8.52 -17.57 6.59
C LEU A 214 9.10 -16.67 7.69
N GLY A 215 8.27 -16.19 8.61
CA GLY A 215 8.71 -15.39 9.75
C GLY A 215 9.73 -16.14 10.60
N LEU A 216 9.48 -17.43 10.88
CA LEU A 216 10.44 -18.30 11.57
C LEU A 216 11.74 -18.44 10.79
N LYS A 217 11.66 -18.71 9.49
CA LYS A 217 12.85 -18.87 8.63
C LYS A 217 13.70 -17.61 8.64
N LEU A 218 13.10 -16.43 8.45
CA LEU A 218 13.81 -15.17 8.46
C LEU A 218 14.43 -14.85 9.84
N LEU A 219 13.72 -15.19 10.91
CA LEU A 219 14.25 -15.03 12.27
C LEU A 219 15.45 -15.94 12.51
N PHE A 220 15.36 -17.20 12.09
CA PHE A 220 16.46 -18.17 12.25
C PHE A 220 17.69 -17.77 11.41
N GLU A 221 17.49 -17.32 10.18
CA GLU A 221 18.55 -16.78 9.33
C GLU A 221 19.22 -15.57 10.00
N LYS A 222 18.44 -14.63 10.55
CA LYS A 222 18.95 -13.45 11.27
C LYS A 222 19.75 -13.81 12.52
N GLN A 223 19.36 -14.88 13.22
CA GLN A 223 20.01 -15.35 14.44
C GLN A 223 21.14 -16.37 14.19
N GLY A 224 21.34 -16.82 12.97
CA GLY A 224 22.25 -17.92 12.66
C GLY A 224 21.86 -19.24 13.32
N LEU A 225 20.56 -19.46 13.55
CA LEU A 225 20.04 -20.64 14.24
C LEU A 225 20.01 -21.86 13.32
N ASP A 226 20.66 -22.93 13.76
CA ASP A 226 20.62 -24.23 13.08
C ASP A 226 19.75 -25.22 13.85
N LEU A 227 18.58 -25.53 13.29
CA LEU A 227 17.63 -26.51 13.87
C LEU A 227 18.24 -27.93 14.02
N SER A 228 19.28 -28.27 13.25
CA SER A 228 19.89 -29.60 13.32
C SER A 228 20.45 -29.92 14.70
N ARG A 229 20.76 -28.89 15.49
CA ARG A 229 21.32 -29.00 16.84
C ARG A 229 20.33 -29.39 17.92
N PHE A 230 19.02 -29.31 17.64
CA PHE A 230 17.99 -29.62 18.62
C PHE A 230 17.48 -31.05 18.49
N PRO A 231 16.98 -31.64 19.59
CA PRO A 231 16.40 -32.97 19.53
C PRO A 231 15.10 -32.96 18.72
N ALA A 232 14.83 -34.04 18.01
CA ALA A 232 13.53 -34.26 17.41
C ALA A 232 12.51 -34.59 18.50
N VAL A 233 11.42 -33.82 18.58
CA VAL A 233 10.35 -34.01 19.55
C VAL A 233 9.06 -34.23 18.79
N GLU A 234 8.40 -35.36 19.09
CA GLU A 234 7.12 -35.70 18.48
C GLU A 234 5.99 -34.76 18.94
N TYR A 235 4.94 -34.67 18.15
CA TYR A 235 3.73 -33.95 18.54
C TYR A 235 2.95 -34.69 19.61
N VAL A 236 2.31 -33.92 20.49
CA VAL A 236 1.39 -34.46 21.48
C VAL A 236 0.00 -34.69 20.85
N GLY A 237 -0.66 -35.75 21.25
CA GLY A 237 -1.99 -36.07 20.79
C GLY A 237 -2.05 -37.17 19.73
N PRO A 238 -3.20 -37.41 19.18
CA PRO A 238 -3.38 -38.48 18.18
C PRO A 238 -2.71 -38.07 16.84
N GLY A 239 -2.08 -39.04 16.19
CA GLY A 239 -1.54 -38.87 14.85
C GLY A 239 -2.64 -38.83 13.77
N ALA A 240 -2.42 -38.08 12.71
CA ALA A 240 -3.25 -38.14 11.51
C ALA A 240 -2.83 -39.28 10.60
N GLU A 241 -3.77 -39.91 9.89
CA GLU A 241 -3.45 -40.95 8.92
C GLU A 241 -3.21 -40.36 7.52
N ARG A 242 -4.22 -39.69 6.94
CA ARG A 242 -4.12 -39.12 5.58
C ARG A 242 -4.06 -37.61 5.56
N ALA A 243 -4.63 -36.95 6.55
CA ALA A 243 -4.79 -35.52 6.53
C ALA A 243 -3.46 -34.71 6.68
N VAL A 244 -2.33 -35.39 6.80
CA VAL A 244 -1.01 -34.77 6.58
C VAL A 244 -0.92 -34.17 5.19
N MET A 245 -1.58 -34.80 4.20
CA MET A 245 -1.66 -34.28 2.82
C MET A 245 -2.59 -33.08 2.67
N PHE A 246 -3.29 -32.64 3.72
CA PHE A 246 -4.27 -31.55 3.62
C PHE A 246 -3.68 -30.20 3.18
N SER A 247 -2.37 -30.03 3.34
CA SER A 247 -1.64 -28.86 2.81
C SER A 247 -1.35 -28.93 1.31
N SER A 248 -1.51 -30.09 0.69
CA SER A 248 -1.31 -30.33 -0.74
C SER A 248 -2.64 -30.28 -1.50
N PRO A 249 -2.62 -29.98 -2.81
CA PRO A 249 -3.81 -29.99 -3.65
C PRO A 249 -4.52 -31.36 -3.64
N GLY A 250 -5.79 -31.37 -3.32
CA GLY A 250 -6.60 -32.61 -3.21
C GLY A 250 -6.45 -33.38 -1.89
N GLY A 251 -5.72 -32.84 -0.91
CA GLY A 251 -5.55 -33.50 0.38
C GLY A 251 -6.86 -33.67 1.16
N LEU A 252 -7.79 -32.73 1.01
CA LEU A 252 -9.16 -32.91 1.54
C LEU A 252 -9.85 -34.08 0.88
N LEU A 253 -9.83 -34.15 -0.45
CA LEU A 253 -10.44 -35.25 -1.21
C LEU A 253 -9.88 -36.60 -0.80
N GLU A 254 -8.55 -36.75 -0.74
CA GLU A 254 -7.90 -37.99 -0.33
C GLU A 254 -8.31 -38.43 1.09
N THR A 255 -8.47 -37.48 1.98
CA THR A 255 -8.93 -37.76 3.35
C THR A 255 -10.43 -38.12 3.39
N ALA A 256 -11.27 -37.40 2.61
CA ALA A 256 -12.70 -37.61 2.54
C ALA A 256 -13.06 -38.98 1.90
N GLU A 257 -12.29 -39.46 0.92
CA GLU A 257 -12.47 -40.74 0.25
C GLU A 257 -12.47 -41.92 1.24
N ARG A 258 -11.74 -41.77 2.36
CA ARG A 258 -11.76 -42.79 3.44
C ARG A 258 -13.12 -42.89 4.13
N PHE A 259 -13.83 -41.78 4.34
CA PHE A 259 -15.10 -41.73 5.05
C PHE A 259 -16.30 -41.98 4.15
N VAL A 260 -16.16 -41.58 2.87
CA VAL A 260 -17.19 -41.72 1.84
C VAL A 260 -16.53 -42.27 0.59
N PRO A 261 -16.35 -43.59 0.48
CA PRO A 261 -15.76 -44.22 -0.70
C PRO A 261 -16.52 -43.81 -1.97
N GLY A 262 -15.80 -43.36 -2.98
CA GLY A 262 -16.38 -42.90 -4.25
C GLY A 262 -16.72 -41.41 -4.31
N ILE A 263 -16.53 -40.62 -3.25
CA ILE A 263 -16.77 -39.16 -3.22
C ILE A 263 -15.93 -38.44 -4.28
N ARG A 264 -14.84 -39.05 -4.72
CA ARG A 264 -13.96 -38.51 -5.78
C ARG A 264 -14.74 -38.21 -7.07
N ARG A 265 -15.78 -38.96 -7.40
CA ARG A 265 -16.62 -38.73 -8.59
C ARG A 265 -17.46 -37.46 -8.47
N ASP A 266 -17.82 -37.12 -7.23
CA ASP A 266 -18.68 -35.99 -6.89
C ASP A 266 -17.90 -34.83 -6.27
N THR A 267 -16.60 -34.83 -6.46
CA THR A 267 -15.70 -33.76 -5.96
C THR A 267 -15.01 -33.05 -7.10
N ARG A 268 -15.07 -31.71 -7.10
CA ARG A 268 -14.27 -30.87 -7.97
C ARG A 268 -13.09 -30.33 -7.19
N LYS A 269 -11.89 -30.66 -7.65
CA LYS A 269 -10.65 -30.11 -7.14
C LYS A 269 -10.27 -28.86 -7.94
N ILE A 270 -9.98 -27.77 -7.27
CA ILE A 270 -9.63 -26.51 -7.93
C ILE A 270 -8.67 -25.69 -7.07
N GLU A 271 -7.54 -25.29 -7.64
CA GLU A 271 -6.53 -24.48 -6.99
C GLU A 271 -5.94 -23.41 -7.92
N GLY A 272 -5.22 -22.49 -7.31
CA GLY A 272 -4.55 -21.39 -8.02
C GLY A 272 -5.36 -20.09 -8.04
N VAL A 273 -4.65 -18.99 -7.74
CA VAL A 273 -5.26 -17.67 -7.58
C VAL A 273 -6.03 -17.19 -8.82
N HIS A 274 -5.59 -17.56 -10.00
CA HIS A 274 -6.27 -17.16 -11.25
C HIS A 274 -7.51 -17.99 -11.54
N THR A 275 -7.48 -19.27 -11.21
CA THR A 275 -8.52 -20.24 -11.53
C THR A 275 -9.68 -20.19 -10.55
N ILE A 276 -9.39 -20.21 -9.23
CA ILE A 276 -10.42 -20.35 -8.20
C ILE A 276 -11.41 -19.18 -8.15
N TYR A 277 -10.93 -17.92 -8.22
CA TYR A 277 -11.83 -16.77 -8.12
C TYR A 277 -12.65 -16.56 -9.38
N HIS A 278 -12.13 -16.95 -10.54
CA HIS A 278 -12.89 -17.01 -11.78
C HIS A 278 -14.01 -18.06 -11.68
N TYR A 279 -13.66 -19.27 -11.22
CA TYR A 279 -14.60 -20.35 -11.01
C TYR A 279 -15.71 -19.96 -10.02
N LEU A 280 -15.39 -19.44 -8.84
CA LEU A 280 -16.39 -19.04 -7.85
C LEU A 280 -17.31 -17.92 -8.37
N SER A 281 -16.77 -16.99 -9.18
CA SER A 281 -17.57 -15.95 -9.81
C SER A 281 -18.55 -16.51 -10.86
N GLY A 282 -18.15 -17.57 -11.59
CA GLY A 282 -18.99 -18.31 -12.51
C GLY A 282 -20.03 -19.16 -11.78
N LEU A 283 -19.59 -19.93 -10.78
CA LEU A 283 -20.43 -20.83 -9.99
C LEU A 283 -21.69 -20.14 -9.45
N ALA A 284 -21.53 -18.93 -8.92
CA ALA A 284 -22.65 -18.18 -8.37
C ALA A 284 -23.68 -17.76 -9.44
N LYS A 285 -23.28 -17.64 -10.71
CA LYS A 285 -24.21 -17.45 -11.84
C LYS A 285 -24.86 -18.77 -12.22
N ASP A 286 -24.08 -19.85 -12.26
CA ASP A 286 -24.52 -21.17 -12.71
C ASP A 286 -25.47 -21.82 -11.71
N LEU A 287 -25.34 -21.54 -10.41
CA LEU A 287 -26.25 -22.02 -9.36
C LEU A 287 -27.71 -21.57 -9.55
N LYS A 288 -27.94 -20.52 -10.36
CA LYS A 288 -29.28 -20.06 -10.74
C LYS A 288 -29.86 -20.82 -11.95
N ARG A 289 -29.08 -21.70 -12.54
CA ARG A 289 -29.44 -22.45 -13.76
C ARG A 289 -29.80 -23.88 -13.36
N PRO A 290 -31.07 -24.28 -13.47
CA PRO A 290 -31.56 -25.59 -12.99
C PRO A 290 -31.01 -26.77 -13.78
N GLU A 291 -30.56 -26.54 -15.01
CA GLU A 291 -30.03 -27.56 -15.92
C GLU A 291 -28.60 -27.98 -15.62
N ILE A 292 -27.88 -27.26 -14.69
CA ILE A 292 -26.49 -27.58 -14.36
C ILE A 292 -26.43 -28.51 -13.14
N GLU A 293 -25.78 -29.65 -13.32
CA GLU A 293 -25.40 -30.56 -12.25
C GLU A 293 -24.08 -30.10 -11.60
N PHE A 294 -24.05 -30.07 -10.27
CA PHE A 294 -22.89 -29.62 -9.51
C PHE A 294 -22.26 -30.77 -8.75
N PRO A 295 -20.95 -30.79 -8.57
CA PRO A 295 -20.31 -31.72 -7.66
C PRO A 295 -20.80 -31.46 -6.24
N LEU A 296 -20.93 -32.54 -5.44
CA LEU A 296 -21.30 -32.43 -4.03
C LEU A 296 -20.29 -31.64 -3.21
N LEU A 297 -19.00 -31.79 -3.51
CA LEU A 297 -17.91 -31.16 -2.78
C LEU A 297 -17.00 -30.37 -3.75
N ILE A 298 -16.65 -29.15 -3.38
CA ILE A 298 -15.59 -28.39 -4.03
C ILE A 298 -14.41 -28.32 -3.08
N ASP A 299 -13.36 -29.08 -3.39
CA ASP A 299 -12.06 -29.02 -2.72
C ASP A 299 -11.24 -27.88 -3.36
N CYS A 300 -11.10 -26.78 -2.65
CA CYS A 300 -10.54 -25.58 -3.22
C CYS A 300 -9.49 -24.90 -2.30
N LEU A 301 -8.40 -24.48 -2.94
CA LEU A 301 -7.30 -23.76 -2.31
C LEU A 301 -6.90 -22.55 -3.16
N ASN A 302 -6.50 -21.46 -2.49
CA ASN A 302 -6.03 -20.25 -3.17
C ASN A 302 -4.66 -20.43 -3.84
N CYS A 303 -3.74 -21.17 -3.20
CA CYS A 303 -2.36 -21.28 -3.64
C CYS A 303 -2.20 -22.45 -4.63
N GLU A 304 -1.39 -22.26 -5.70
CA GLU A 304 -1.24 -23.22 -6.82
C GLU A 304 -0.72 -24.59 -6.38
N VAL A 305 0.23 -24.62 -5.42
CA VAL A 305 0.78 -25.87 -4.86
C VAL A 305 0.18 -26.15 -3.48
N GLY A 306 -1.09 -25.80 -3.31
CA GLY A 306 -1.72 -25.85 -2.01
C GLY A 306 -1.03 -24.94 -0.99
N CYS A 307 -1.24 -25.20 0.30
CA CYS A 307 -0.64 -24.44 1.38
C CYS A 307 0.90 -24.53 1.43
N ASN A 308 1.50 -25.53 0.80
CA ASN A 308 2.95 -25.75 0.78
C ASN A 308 3.69 -24.63 0.01
N GLY A 309 3.01 -24.01 -0.97
CA GLY A 309 3.46 -22.81 -1.70
C GLY A 309 2.86 -21.52 -1.18
N GLY A 310 2.23 -21.52 0.00
CA GLY A 310 1.56 -20.35 0.56
C GLY A 310 2.50 -19.18 0.87
N PRO A 311 1.98 -17.94 0.91
CA PRO A 311 2.79 -16.73 1.10
C PRO A 311 3.51 -16.68 2.46
N GLY A 312 3.09 -17.46 3.43
CA GLY A 312 3.75 -17.60 4.72
C GLY A 312 4.82 -18.70 4.78
N THR A 313 5.20 -19.31 3.65
CA THR A 313 6.23 -20.38 3.62
C THR A 313 7.58 -19.90 3.10
N GLY A 314 7.60 -18.91 2.22
CA GLY A 314 8.79 -18.51 1.47
C GLY A 314 9.22 -19.49 0.36
N ASN A 315 8.34 -20.41 -0.04
CA ASN A 315 8.62 -21.50 -0.97
C ASN A 315 8.30 -21.18 -2.44
N GLY A 316 7.96 -19.94 -2.78
CA GLY A 316 7.49 -19.57 -4.14
C GLY A 316 8.47 -19.84 -5.29
N HIS A 317 9.71 -20.19 -4.99
CA HIS A 317 10.77 -20.50 -5.97
C HIS A 317 10.99 -22.01 -6.18
N LYS A 318 10.31 -22.85 -5.40
CA LYS A 318 10.52 -24.31 -5.41
C LYS A 318 9.51 -25.00 -6.34
N SER A 319 9.93 -26.12 -6.95
CA SER A 319 9.04 -26.94 -7.77
C SER A 319 7.98 -27.65 -6.94
N THR A 320 6.89 -28.05 -7.59
CA THR A 320 5.80 -28.81 -6.94
C THR A 320 6.32 -30.11 -6.29
N ASP A 321 7.14 -30.85 -7.01
CA ASP A 321 7.68 -32.13 -6.51
C ASP A 321 8.62 -31.94 -5.32
N GLU A 322 9.43 -30.88 -5.32
CA GLU A 322 10.29 -30.51 -4.20
C GLU A 322 9.47 -30.20 -2.94
N LEU A 323 8.33 -29.53 -3.10
CA LEU A 323 7.46 -29.16 -1.98
C LEU A 323 6.64 -30.34 -1.47
N GLU A 324 6.13 -31.19 -2.35
CA GLU A 324 5.27 -32.30 -1.97
C GLU A 324 6.03 -33.53 -1.46
N SER A 325 7.25 -33.76 -1.93
CA SER A 325 8.04 -34.94 -1.57
C SER A 325 8.18 -35.14 -0.05
N PRO A 326 8.54 -34.10 0.75
CA PRO A 326 8.64 -34.24 2.21
C PRO A 326 7.27 -34.55 2.86
N ILE A 327 6.20 -33.97 2.34
CA ILE A 327 4.84 -34.19 2.85
C ILE A 327 4.38 -35.61 2.56
N ARG A 328 4.57 -36.08 1.33
CA ARG A 328 4.24 -37.45 0.92
C ARG A 328 5.05 -38.49 1.71
N LYS A 329 6.34 -38.22 1.98
CA LYS A 329 7.18 -39.08 2.83
C LYS A 329 6.58 -39.19 4.23
N ARG A 330 6.28 -38.06 4.85
CA ARG A 330 5.64 -37.99 6.17
C ARG A 330 4.29 -38.73 6.20
N SER A 331 3.44 -38.53 5.19
CA SER A 331 2.14 -39.20 5.07
C SER A 331 2.31 -40.70 5.03
N ARG A 332 3.24 -41.22 4.20
CA ARG A 332 3.49 -42.68 4.12
C ARG A 332 4.00 -43.29 5.42
N GLU A 333 4.83 -42.54 6.16
CA GLU A 333 5.34 -42.98 7.46
C GLU A 333 4.20 -43.10 8.49
N LEU A 334 3.33 -42.10 8.59
CA LEU A 334 2.18 -42.08 9.49
C LEU A 334 1.12 -43.15 9.09
N GLU A 335 0.87 -43.28 7.80
CA GLU A 335 -0.05 -44.29 7.29
C GLU A 335 0.45 -45.73 7.66
N LYS A 336 1.75 -45.99 7.54
CA LYS A 336 2.34 -47.26 7.97
C LYS A 336 2.22 -47.49 9.48
N GLN A 337 2.34 -46.45 10.29
CA GLN A 337 2.21 -46.54 11.75
C GLN A 337 0.76 -46.76 12.17
N LEU A 338 -0.18 -46.06 11.58
CA LEU A 338 -1.60 -46.05 12.01
C LEU A 338 -2.43 -47.15 11.33
N ASN A 339 -2.10 -47.51 10.09
CA ASN A 339 -2.81 -48.55 9.34
C ASN A 339 -1.90 -49.32 8.37
N PRO A 340 -0.86 -50.04 8.87
CA PRO A 340 0.23 -50.59 8.07
C PRO A 340 -0.19 -51.61 6.99
N LYS A 341 -1.40 -52.17 7.10
CA LYS A 341 -1.92 -53.22 6.18
C LYS A 341 -3.32 -52.91 5.67
N HIS A 342 -3.78 -51.68 5.75
CA HIS A 342 -5.19 -51.30 5.48
C HIS A 342 -6.19 -52.25 6.21
N ASN A 343 -5.92 -52.55 7.46
CA ASN A 343 -6.65 -53.51 8.26
C ASN A 343 -7.96 -52.87 8.78
N GLU A 344 -9.09 -53.48 8.48
CA GLU A 344 -10.43 -52.96 8.87
C GLU A 344 -10.58 -52.74 10.39
N ARG A 345 -9.93 -53.59 11.23
CA ARG A 345 -9.94 -53.43 12.68
C ARG A 345 -9.20 -52.18 13.15
N LEU A 346 -8.03 -51.92 12.54
CA LEU A 346 -7.27 -50.70 12.82
C LEU A 346 -8.00 -49.45 12.33
N TYR A 347 -8.64 -49.55 11.18
CA TYR A 347 -9.51 -48.53 10.65
C TYR A 347 -10.67 -48.17 11.59
N LYS A 348 -11.42 -49.17 12.08
CA LYS A 348 -12.49 -48.97 13.07
C LYS A 348 -11.96 -48.35 14.37
N ARG A 349 -10.79 -48.78 14.84
CA ARG A 349 -10.13 -48.19 16.02
C ARG A 349 -9.77 -46.73 15.81
N TYR A 350 -9.23 -46.39 14.66
CA TYR A 350 -8.89 -45.00 14.31
C TYR A 350 -10.15 -44.13 14.21
N HIS A 351 -11.20 -44.61 13.59
CA HIS A 351 -12.50 -43.95 13.56
C HIS A 351 -13.09 -43.73 14.96
N SER A 352 -13.03 -44.73 15.81
CA SER A 352 -13.48 -44.59 17.20
C SER A 352 -12.69 -43.52 17.94
N MET A 353 -11.39 -43.42 17.68
CA MET A 353 -10.53 -42.38 18.24
C MET A 353 -10.94 -40.99 17.72
N LEU A 354 -11.15 -40.82 16.43
CA LEU A 354 -11.62 -39.54 15.85
C LEU A 354 -12.93 -39.08 16.48
N ASN A 355 -13.89 -40.00 16.64
CA ASN A 355 -15.17 -39.69 17.25
C ASN A 355 -15.07 -39.28 18.74
N ARG A 356 -14.01 -39.68 19.47
CA ARG A 356 -13.76 -39.18 20.83
C ARG A 356 -13.38 -37.70 20.89
N PHE A 357 -12.74 -37.22 19.86
CA PHE A 357 -12.31 -35.82 19.75
C PHE A 357 -13.26 -34.93 18.94
N TRP A 358 -14.28 -35.56 18.32
CA TRP A 358 -15.31 -34.81 17.61
C TRP A 358 -16.59 -34.72 18.48
N LYS A 359 -17.07 -33.47 18.61
CA LYS A 359 -18.26 -33.19 19.42
C LYS A 359 -19.23 -32.31 18.60
N PRO A 360 -20.51 -32.66 18.51
CA PRO A 360 -21.48 -31.82 17.83
C PRO A 360 -21.48 -30.39 18.35
N GLY A 361 -21.46 -29.42 17.44
CA GLY A 361 -21.49 -27.99 17.76
C GLY A 361 -20.14 -27.36 18.13
N LEU A 362 -19.15 -28.14 18.61
CA LEU A 362 -17.86 -27.61 19.03
C LEU A 362 -17.10 -26.94 17.87
N TYR A 363 -17.17 -27.54 16.71
CA TYR A 363 -16.39 -27.12 15.52
C TYR A 363 -17.24 -26.40 14.49
N ASN A 364 -18.39 -25.87 14.87
CA ASN A 364 -19.25 -25.12 13.98
C ASN A 364 -18.69 -23.73 13.74
N ARG A 365 -18.82 -23.25 12.49
CA ARG A 365 -18.49 -21.92 12.04
C ARG A 365 -19.66 -21.29 11.28
N SER A 366 -19.86 -20.01 11.48
CA SER A 366 -20.72 -19.15 10.67
C SER A 366 -19.89 -18.14 9.90
N TYR A 367 -20.45 -17.60 8.82
CA TYR A 367 -19.79 -16.65 7.95
C TYR A 367 -20.60 -15.36 7.88
N ARG A 368 -19.94 -14.26 7.53
CA ARG A 368 -20.52 -12.92 7.51
C ARG A 368 -20.72 -12.44 6.08
N ASP A 369 -21.81 -11.75 5.83
CA ASP A 369 -21.94 -10.99 4.60
C ASP A 369 -21.22 -9.65 4.76
N LEU A 370 -20.03 -9.55 4.19
CA LEU A 370 -19.19 -8.36 4.18
C LEU A 370 -19.26 -7.62 2.84
N SER A 371 -20.25 -7.90 2.01
CA SER A 371 -20.40 -7.23 0.70
C SER A 371 -20.58 -5.72 0.82
N GLY A 372 -21.02 -5.22 1.98
CA GLY A 372 -21.06 -3.80 2.29
C GLY A 372 -19.69 -3.11 2.28
N ASN A 373 -18.57 -3.85 2.44
CA ASN A 373 -17.23 -3.30 2.28
C ASN A 373 -16.93 -2.91 0.83
N ASN A 374 -17.55 -3.60 -0.13
CA ASN A 374 -17.33 -3.38 -1.56
C ASN A 374 -18.22 -2.23 -2.06
N THR A 375 -17.80 -1.01 -1.74
CA THR A 375 -18.48 0.23 -2.17
C THR A 375 -18.11 0.69 -3.58
N LEU A 376 -17.45 -0.17 -4.37
CA LEU A 376 -16.99 0.14 -5.72
C LEU A 376 -18.17 0.47 -6.64
N LYS A 377 -18.18 1.69 -7.13
CA LYS A 377 -19.15 2.16 -8.12
C LYS A 377 -18.69 1.76 -9.51
N ARG A 378 -19.58 1.16 -10.28
CA ARG A 378 -19.33 0.90 -11.71
C ARG A 378 -19.73 2.14 -12.48
N PRO A 379 -18.78 2.86 -13.09
CA PRO A 379 -19.10 4.05 -13.86
C PRO A 379 -19.96 3.69 -15.08
N ASN A 380 -20.95 4.54 -15.37
CA ASN A 380 -21.68 4.49 -16.63
C ASN A 380 -20.81 5.00 -17.79
N GLU A 381 -21.30 4.90 -19.03
CA GLU A 381 -20.49 5.29 -20.21
C GLU A 381 -20.12 6.78 -20.22
N ARG A 382 -20.97 7.66 -19.70
CA ARG A 382 -20.67 9.09 -19.59
C ARG A 382 -19.55 9.35 -18.59
N GLU A 383 -19.63 8.75 -17.41
CA GLU A 383 -18.60 8.85 -16.37
C GLU A 383 -17.26 8.25 -16.84
N LEU A 384 -17.30 7.15 -17.62
CA LEU A 384 -16.12 6.58 -18.25
C LEU A 384 -15.48 7.54 -19.24
N GLN A 385 -16.29 8.20 -20.09
CA GLN A 385 -15.80 9.18 -21.04
C GLN A 385 -15.15 10.39 -20.36
N GLU A 386 -15.69 10.84 -19.22
CA GLU A 386 -15.06 11.91 -18.42
C GLU A 386 -13.66 11.48 -17.93
N VAL A 387 -13.52 10.25 -17.42
CA VAL A 387 -12.23 9.72 -16.99
C VAL A 387 -11.29 9.49 -18.19
N TYR A 388 -11.79 9.02 -19.33
CA TYR A 388 -10.97 8.84 -20.52
C TYR A 388 -10.41 10.19 -21.02
N LYS A 389 -11.20 11.25 -21.00
CA LYS A 389 -10.71 12.62 -21.29
C LYS A 389 -9.60 13.03 -20.31
N ALA A 390 -9.79 12.76 -19.03
CA ALA A 390 -8.75 13.05 -18.02
C ALA A 390 -7.47 12.22 -18.24
N LEU A 391 -7.59 11.04 -18.85
CA LEU A 391 -6.48 10.18 -19.27
C LEU A 391 -5.91 10.55 -20.66
N LYS A 392 -6.36 11.65 -21.26
CA LYS A 392 -6.03 12.06 -22.65
C LYS A 392 -6.39 10.98 -23.71
N LYS A 393 -7.44 10.19 -23.45
CA LYS A 393 -7.99 9.20 -24.37
C LYS A 393 -9.26 9.77 -24.98
N ASN A 394 -9.12 10.43 -26.13
CA ASN A 394 -10.20 11.18 -26.76
C ASN A 394 -10.94 10.38 -27.82
N THR A 395 -10.33 9.32 -28.33
CA THR A 395 -10.86 8.45 -29.39
C THR A 395 -10.76 6.98 -28.97
N GLU A 396 -11.47 6.10 -29.66
CA GLU A 396 -11.35 4.64 -29.47
C GLU A 396 -9.93 4.13 -29.76
N ALA A 397 -9.22 4.75 -30.69
CA ALA A 397 -7.83 4.41 -31.00
C ALA A 397 -6.86 4.67 -29.84
N ASP A 398 -7.23 5.52 -28.88
CA ASP A 398 -6.42 5.81 -27.69
C ASP A 398 -6.62 4.75 -26.57
N ILE A 399 -7.54 3.80 -26.77
CA ILE A 399 -7.83 2.72 -25.81
C ILE A 399 -6.95 1.52 -26.13
N TYR A 400 -5.71 1.54 -25.69
CA TYR A 400 -4.69 0.53 -26.05
C TYR A 400 -4.83 -0.78 -25.27
N ASP A 401 -5.48 -0.79 -24.11
CA ASP A 401 -5.57 -1.94 -23.19
C ASP A 401 -4.18 -2.61 -22.93
N CYS A 402 -3.12 -1.80 -22.85
CA CYS A 402 -1.71 -2.21 -22.82
C CYS A 402 -1.27 -2.91 -21.51
N THR A 403 -2.16 -3.03 -20.55
CA THR A 403 -1.96 -3.68 -19.25
C THR A 403 -0.90 -3.08 -18.30
N ALA A 404 -0.05 -2.15 -18.73
CA ALA A 404 1.06 -1.57 -17.96
C ALA A 404 0.66 -1.01 -16.58
N CYS A 405 -0.57 -0.49 -16.45
CA CYS A 405 -1.12 -0.01 -15.17
C CYS A 405 -1.60 -1.14 -14.22
N GLY A 406 -1.53 -2.40 -14.64
CA GLY A 406 -1.93 -3.58 -13.88
C GLY A 406 -3.43 -3.92 -13.93
N TYR A 407 -4.29 -3.06 -14.46
CA TYR A 407 -5.75 -3.29 -14.47
C TYR A 407 -6.25 -4.13 -15.65
N GLN A 408 -5.39 -4.55 -16.57
CA GLN A 408 -5.69 -5.38 -17.76
C GLN A 408 -6.54 -4.70 -18.83
N SER A 409 -7.16 -3.57 -18.56
CA SER A 409 -7.85 -2.76 -19.57
C SER A 409 -7.96 -1.31 -19.15
N CYS A 410 -8.05 -0.41 -20.12
CA CYS A 410 -8.28 1.01 -19.91
C CYS A 410 -9.61 1.27 -19.16
N ARG A 411 -10.65 0.46 -19.45
CA ARG A 411 -11.94 0.53 -18.74
C ARG A 411 -11.80 0.25 -17.24
N ARG A 412 -11.03 -0.77 -16.88
CA ARG A 412 -10.78 -1.08 -15.45
C ARG A 412 -9.92 -0.03 -14.76
N MET A 413 -8.93 0.51 -15.45
CA MET A 413 -8.14 1.65 -14.95
C MET A 413 -9.03 2.87 -14.73
N ALA A 414 -9.91 3.20 -15.68
CA ALA A 414 -10.87 4.29 -15.57
C ALA A 414 -11.84 4.05 -14.41
N THR A 415 -12.29 2.83 -14.19
CA THR A 415 -13.10 2.47 -13.02
C THR A 415 -12.35 2.73 -11.71
N ALA A 416 -11.05 2.40 -11.65
CA ALA A 416 -10.22 2.68 -10.47
C ALA A 416 -10.10 4.18 -10.21
N ILE A 417 -9.86 4.98 -11.25
CA ILE A 417 -9.77 6.44 -11.14
C ILE A 417 -11.12 7.04 -10.71
N HIS A 418 -12.23 6.60 -11.30
CA HIS A 418 -13.57 7.05 -10.93
C HIS A 418 -13.88 6.82 -9.43
N ASN A 419 -13.34 5.76 -8.86
CA ASN A 419 -13.49 5.43 -7.44
C ASN A 419 -12.38 6.04 -6.55
N GLY A 420 -11.52 6.90 -7.07
CA GLY A 420 -10.44 7.52 -6.31
C GLY A 420 -9.31 6.55 -5.92
N LEU A 421 -9.26 5.36 -6.53
CA LEU A 421 -8.28 4.31 -6.24
C LEU A 421 -7.05 4.37 -7.14
N ASN A 422 -7.01 5.31 -8.06
CA ASN A 422 -5.86 5.52 -8.94
C ASN A 422 -5.89 6.94 -9.54
N LYS A 423 -4.83 7.34 -10.23
CA LYS A 423 -4.65 8.66 -10.83
C LYS A 423 -4.15 8.55 -12.28
N PRO A 424 -4.42 9.54 -13.12
CA PRO A 424 -4.00 9.54 -14.53
C PRO A 424 -2.49 9.36 -14.73
N SER A 425 -1.66 9.95 -13.87
CA SER A 425 -0.20 9.84 -13.95
C SER A 425 0.35 8.42 -13.79
N ASN A 426 -0.47 7.45 -13.38
CA ASN A 426 -0.10 6.04 -13.34
C ASN A 426 -0.37 5.31 -14.67
N CYS A 427 -0.89 5.98 -15.68
CA CYS A 427 -1.06 5.45 -17.02
C CYS A 427 0.17 5.81 -17.89
N ALA A 428 0.88 4.81 -18.41
CA ALA A 428 2.04 5.03 -19.26
C ALA A 428 1.69 5.89 -20.49
N HIS A 429 0.60 5.59 -21.20
CA HIS A 429 0.17 6.38 -22.35
C HIS A 429 -0.27 7.80 -22.03
N TYR A 430 -0.81 8.04 -20.81
CA TYR A 430 -1.08 9.41 -20.35
C TYR A 430 0.21 10.21 -20.22
N ASN A 431 1.25 9.61 -19.62
CA ASN A 431 2.54 10.28 -19.47
C ASN A 431 3.20 10.53 -20.82
N VAL A 432 3.11 9.58 -21.75
CA VAL A 432 3.59 9.78 -23.13
C VAL A 432 2.81 10.91 -23.84
N ALA A 433 1.48 10.95 -23.69
CA ALA A 433 0.67 12.01 -24.27
C ALA A 433 0.96 13.38 -23.62
N LEU A 434 1.26 13.40 -22.32
CA LEU A 434 1.68 14.62 -21.61
C LEU A 434 3.03 15.12 -22.16
N LEU A 435 4.01 14.24 -22.28
CA LEU A 435 5.32 14.56 -22.85
C LEU A 435 5.21 15.03 -24.32
N ALA A 436 4.30 14.41 -25.10
CA ALA A 436 4.06 14.85 -26.47
C ALA A 436 3.46 16.27 -26.55
N ASP A 437 2.58 16.62 -25.61
CA ASP A 437 2.03 18.00 -25.54
C ASP A 437 3.09 19.01 -25.07
N GLU A 438 3.91 18.66 -24.10
CA GLU A 438 5.05 19.48 -23.65
C GLU A 438 6.04 19.69 -24.81
N LYS A 439 6.36 18.60 -25.54
CA LYS A 439 7.18 18.68 -26.75
C LYS A 439 6.61 19.64 -27.79
N LYS A 440 5.30 19.53 -28.12
CA LYS A 440 4.65 20.46 -29.05
C LYS A 440 4.81 21.91 -28.58
N THR A 441 4.67 22.13 -27.27
CA THR A 441 4.84 23.45 -26.68
C THR A 441 6.27 23.95 -26.84
N ILE A 442 7.27 23.09 -26.56
CA ILE A 442 8.69 23.46 -26.72
C ILE A 442 9.00 23.74 -28.21
N VAL A 443 8.53 22.90 -29.12
CA VAL A 443 8.70 23.09 -30.56
C VAL A 443 8.06 24.42 -31.00
N TYR A 444 6.83 24.69 -30.52
CA TYR A 444 6.18 25.98 -30.80
C TYR A 444 6.99 27.18 -30.29
N ILE A 445 7.42 27.12 -29.00
CA ILE A 445 8.25 28.18 -28.41
C ILE A 445 9.55 28.39 -29.21
N ASN A 446 10.18 27.26 -29.60
CA ASN A 446 11.43 27.33 -30.37
C ASN A 446 11.22 27.90 -31.78
N HIS A 447 10.06 27.60 -32.40
CA HIS A 447 9.69 28.24 -33.68
C HIS A 447 9.49 29.75 -33.51
N GLN A 448 8.84 30.18 -32.42
CA GLN A 448 8.71 31.60 -32.09
C GLN A 448 10.07 32.25 -31.84
N LEU A 449 10.93 31.57 -31.05
CA LEU A 449 12.29 32.02 -30.78
C LEU A 449 13.09 32.23 -32.07
N LYS A 450 13.06 31.29 -33.01
CA LYS A 450 13.69 31.41 -34.33
C LYS A 450 13.20 32.62 -35.12
N THR A 451 11.88 32.87 -35.05
CA THR A 451 11.25 34.03 -35.69
C THR A 451 11.75 35.34 -35.06
N HIS A 452 11.87 35.37 -33.72
CA HIS A 452 12.38 36.54 -33.01
C HIS A 452 13.85 36.76 -33.22
N ILE A 453 14.66 35.71 -33.32
CA ILE A 453 16.09 35.78 -33.68
C ILE A 453 16.25 36.41 -35.07
N SER A 454 15.50 35.94 -36.08
CA SER A 454 15.54 36.51 -37.41
C SER A 454 15.21 38.01 -37.43
N ARG A 455 14.13 38.38 -36.71
CA ARG A 455 13.74 39.78 -36.56
C ARG A 455 14.81 40.63 -35.86
N ALA A 456 15.47 40.05 -34.86
CA ALA A 456 16.52 40.73 -34.14
C ALA A 456 17.75 40.97 -35.03
N LEU A 457 18.10 40.03 -35.92
CA LEU A 457 19.14 40.22 -36.93
C LEU A 457 18.79 41.34 -37.90
N ASP A 458 17.54 41.37 -38.40
CA ASP A 458 17.04 42.44 -39.27
C ASP A 458 17.09 43.81 -38.58
N VAL A 459 16.79 43.83 -37.25
CA VAL A 459 16.89 45.06 -36.44
C VAL A 459 18.34 45.52 -36.31
N ILE A 460 19.30 44.59 -36.13
CA ILE A 460 20.72 44.91 -36.06
C ILE A 460 21.22 45.52 -37.37
N GLU A 461 20.79 44.98 -38.52
CA GLU A 461 21.12 45.51 -39.84
C GLU A 461 20.56 46.94 -40.04
N ASN A 462 19.32 47.15 -39.55
CA ASN A 462 18.71 48.47 -39.52
C ASN A 462 19.45 49.44 -38.57
N ILE A 463 19.91 48.96 -37.41
CA ILE A 463 20.71 49.73 -36.46
C ILE A 463 22.03 50.18 -37.13
N ASN A 464 22.75 49.27 -37.83
CA ASN A 464 23.95 49.60 -38.54
C ASN A 464 23.73 50.74 -39.59
N THR A 465 22.61 50.59 -40.31
CA THR A 465 22.20 51.63 -41.28
C THR A 465 21.88 52.98 -40.59
N LEU A 466 21.27 52.93 -39.40
CA LEU A 466 20.95 54.09 -38.60
C LEU A 466 22.24 54.78 -38.01
N VAL A 467 23.20 53.94 -37.59
CA VAL A 467 24.51 54.42 -37.10
C VAL A 467 25.26 55.13 -38.15
N GLU A 468 25.26 54.66 -39.39
CA GLU A 468 25.82 55.38 -40.53
C GLU A 468 25.14 56.75 -40.76
N LYS A 469 23.80 56.82 -40.60
CA LYS A 469 23.00 58.03 -40.67
C LYS A 469 23.27 59.01 -39.50
N LEU A 470 23.52 58.46 -38.31
CA LEU A 470 23.82 59.22 -37.10
C LEU A 470 25.13 59.96 -37.21
N ASN A 471 26.13 59.44 -37.94
CA ASN A 471 27.36 60.09 -38.19
C ASN A 471 27.13 61.44 -38.94
N GLY A 472 26.07 61.51 -39.78
CA GLY A 472 25.66 62.78 -40.45
C GLY A 472 24.92 63.76 -39.52
N ARG A 473 24.39 63.27 -38.36
CA ARG A 473 23.63 64.12 -37.44
C ARG A 473 24.41 64.66 -36.24
N ILE A 474 25.65 64.26 -36.07
CA ILE A 474 26.53 64.71 -34.98
C ILE A 474 26.74 66.21 -34.98
N ASN A 475 26.64 66.82 -36.15
CA ASN A 475 26.79 68.31 -36.29
C ASN A 475 25.56 69.05 -35.69
N THR A 476 24.40 68.39 -35.54
CA THR A 476 23.20 68.93 -34.85
C THR A 476 23.24 68.72 -33.35
N GLN A 477 24.18 67.93 -32.84
CA GLN A 477 24.24 67.53 -31.42
C GLN A 477 24.72 68.67 -30.49
N ALA A 478 25.43 69.66 -31.01
CA ALA A 478 25.87 70.84 -30.22
C ALA A 478 24.66 71.63 -29.67
N GLU A 479 23.58 71.74 -30.46
CA GLU A 479 22.32 72.35 -30.01
C GLU A 479 21.58 71.55 -28.99
N SER A 480 21.66 70.15 -29.07
CA SER A 480 21.01 69.24 -28.13
C SER A 480 21.70 69.21 -26.77
N VAL A 481 22.96 69.62 -26.66
CA VAL A 481 23.69 69.62 -25.36
C VAL A 481 23.15 70.73 -24.44
N GLU A 482 22.76 71.87 -24.98
CA GLU A 482 22.11 72.91 -24.18
C GLU A 482 20.75 72.47 -23.64
N GLU A 483 19.98 71.77 -24.45
CA GLU A 483 18.68 71.16 -24.03
C GLU A 483 18.89 70.02 -23.03
N SER A 484 19.92 69.20 -23.19
CA SER A 484 20.32 68.15 -22.27
C SER A 484 20.73 68.68 -20.90
N SER A 485 21.36 69.83 -20.80
CA SER A 485 21.68 70.46 -19.50
C SER A 485 20.42 70.83 -18.71
N ALA A 486 19.39 71.36 -19.38
CA ALA A 486 18.12 71.67 -18.76
C ALA A 486 17.36 70.38 -18.32
N VAL A 487 17.46 69.26 -19.10
CA VAL A 487 16.89 67.97 -18.79
C VAL A 487 17.60 67.31 -17.59
N THR A 488 18.92 67.43 -17.53
CA THR A 488 19.74 66.91 -16.41
C THR A 488 19.35 67.58 -15.08
N GLY A 489 19.11 68.87 -15.08
CA GLY A 489 18.57 69.56 -13.91
C GLY A 489 17.23 69.01 -13.40
N LYS A 490 16.36 68.63 -14.35
CA LYS A 490 15.09 67.96 -14.01
C LYS A 490 15.27 66.48 -13.44
N ILE A 491 16.24 65.76 -14.00
CA ILE A 491 16.61 64.43 -13.54
C ILE A 491 17.09 64.45 -12.08
N VAL A 492 18.01 65.42 -11.76
CA VAL A 492 18.47 65.55 -10.37
C VAL A 492 17.33 65.83 -9.38
N SER A 493 16.35 66.64 -9.78
CA SER A 493 15.18 66.90 -8.99
C SER A 493 14.32 65.62 -8.79
N SER A 494 14.15 64.78 -9.85
CA SER A 494 13.39 63.52 -9.78
C SER A 494 14.12 62.45 -8.97
N LEU A 495 15.44 62.35 -9.06
CA LEU A 495 16.25 61.42 -8.27
C LEU A 495 16.11 61.70 -6.78
N LYS A 496 16.12 62.99 -6.39
CA LYS A 496 15.88 63.39 -5.01
C LYS A 496 14.52 62.94 -4.52
N GLY A 497 13.46 63.10 -5.31
CA GLY A 497 12.12 62.65 -4.96
C GLY A 497 12.02 61.10 -4.83
N THR A 498 12.72 60.37 -5.74
CA THR A 498 12.73 58.89 -5.68
C THR A 498 13.54 58.37 -4.48
N SER A 499 14.62 59.03 -4.11
CA SER A 499 15.42 58.72 -2.92
C SER A 499 14.60 58.87 -1.64
N ASP A 500 13.84 59.97 -1.53
CA ASP A 500 12.96 60.22 -0.40
C ASP A 500 11.83 59.16 -0.32
N LEU A 501 11.26 58.75 -1.47
CA LEU A 501 10.25 57.68 -1.52
C LEU A 501 10.84 56.30 -1.15
N SER A 502 12.05 55.98 -1.61
CA SER A 502 12.73 54.73 -1.29
C SER A 502 13.03 54.61 0.21
N ARG A 503 13.43 55.74 0.84
CA ARG A 503 13.65 55.79 2.29
C ARG A 503 12.37 55.53 3.06
N GLN A 504 11.25 56.12 2.61
CA GLN A 504 9.93 55.84 3.22
C GLN A 504 9.51 54.38 3.04
N LYS A 505 9.79 53.77 1.87
CA LYS A 505 9.50 52.33 1.65
C LYS A 505 10.35 51.42 2.53
N ARG A 506 11.65 51.79 2.75
CA ARG A 506 12.52 51.04 3.68
C ARG A 506 11.96 50.99 5.11
N GLU A 507 11.39 52.11 5.60
CA GLU A 507 10.73 52.15 6.90
C GLU A 507 9.57 51.14 6.95
N SER A 508 8.76 51.13 5.87
CA SER A 508 7.64 50.14 5.79
C SER A 508 8.11 48.67 5.75
N ILE A 509 9.27 48.40 5.17
CA ILE A 509 9.88 47.07 5.15
C ILE A 509 10.35 46.64 6.55
N MET A 510 10.93 47.58 7.32
CA MET A 510 11.32 47.32 8.71
C MET A 510 10.13 46.91 9.56
N GLU A 511 8.99 47.59 9.32
CA GLU A 511 7.74 47.20 9.98
C GLU A 511 7.24 45.80 9.57
N LEU A 512 7.45 45.45 8.28
CA LEU A 512 7.13 44.10 7.79
C LEU A 512 8.02 43.01 8.39
N ILE A 513 9.33 43.32 8.59
CA ILE A 513 10.26 42.38 9.28
C ILE A 513 9.79 42.15 10.72
N GLU A 514 9.41 43.20 11.41
CA GLU A 514 8.88 43.07 12.77
C GLU A 514 7.59 42.25 12.81
N ASN A 515 6.71 42.48 11.83
CA ASN A 515 5.46 41.73 11.74
C ASN A 515 5.70 40.25 11.35
N ALA A 516 6.67 39.98 10.46
CA ALA A 516 7.06 38.60 10.14
C ALA A 516 7.67 37.89 11.37
N ALA A 517 8.50 38.58 12.15
CA ALA A 517 9.04 38.03 13.41
C ALA A 517 7.93 37.73 14.42
N LYS A 518 6.96 38.64 14.57
CA LYS A 518 5.76 38.39 15.41
C LYS A 518 4.94 37.20 14.90
N GLY A 519 4.83 37.07 13.58
CA GLY A 519 4.16 35.93 12.93
C GLY A 519 4.89 34.62 13.21
N GLN A 520 6.23 34.65 13.19
CA GLN A 520 7.06 33.46 13.50
C GLN A 520 6.92 33.02 14.96
N ASP A 521 6.90 33.99 15.88
CA ASP A 521 6.71 33.67 17.29
C ASP A 521 5.30 33.12 17.55
N ALA A 522 4.25 33.72 16.95
CA ALA A 522 2.89 33.19 17.03
C ALA A 522 2.78 31.77 16.44
N MET A 523 3.56 31.51 15.38
CA MET A 523 3.60 30.18 14.78
C MET A 523 4.28 29.15 15.70
N LYS A 524 5.37 29.54 16.39
CA LYS A 524 6.01 28.69 17.40
C LYS A 524 5.08 28.36 18.55
N GLU A 525 4.34 29.35 19.06
CA GLU A 525 3.32 29.12 20.07
C GLU A 525 2.24 28.16 19.59
N THR A 526 1.83 28.33 18.32
CA THR A 526 0.85 27.41 17.71
C THR A 526 1.38 25.98 17.62
N ILE A 527 2.67 25.83 17.25
CA ILE A 527 3.33 24.50 17.20
C ILE A 527 3.32 23.85 18.59
N LEU A 528 3.69 24.60 19.60
CA LEU A 528 3.69 24.11 20.99
C LEU A 528 2.28 23.71 21.44
N ALA A 529 1.28 24.57 21.15
CA ALA A 529 -0.11 24.25 21.48
C ALA A 529 -0.62 22.98 20.75
N VAL A 530 -0.25 22.80 19.48
CA VAL A 530 -0.59 21.59 18.72
C VAL A 530 0.11 20.36 19.33
N GLN A 531 1.34 20.53 19.83
CA GLN A 531 2.09 19.47 20.48
C GLN A 531 1.47 19.06 21.82
N ASP A 532 1.06 20.02 22.63
CA ASP A 532 0.33 19.78 23.89
C ASP A 532 -0.99 19.05 23.64
N ILE A 533 -1.70 19.43 22.57
CA ILE A 533 -2.92 18.73 22.17
C ILE A 533 -2.60 17.30 21.78
N SER A 534 -1.49 17.07 21.01
CA SER A 534 -1.08 15.73 20.62
C SER A 534 -0.81 14.84 21.82
N GLU A 535 -0.04 15.33 22.79
CA GLU A 535 0.26 14.59 24.03
C GLU A 535 -1.02 14.27 24.83
N SER A 536 -1.95 15.23 24.86
CA SER A 536 -3.24 15.03 25.53
C SER A 536 -4.07 13.93 24.87
N VAL A 537 -4.09 13.93 23.53
CA VAL A 537 -4.84 12.91 22.75
C VAL A 537 -4.19 11.54 22.89
N ASP A 538 -2.87 11.45 22.91
CA ASP A 538 -2.14 10.20 23.16
C ASP A 538 -2.43 9.63 24.56
N GLY A 539 -2.53 10.52 25.55
CA GLY A 539 -2.98 10.16 26.90
C GLY A 539 -4.39 9.55 26.89
N ILE A 540 -5.31 10.20 26.17
CA ILE A 540 -6.68 9.70 26.04
C ILE A 540 -6.69 8.35 25.28
N ALA A 541 -5.93 8.22 24.20
CA ALA A 541 -5.84 6.97 23.44
C ALA A 541 -5.34 5.81 24.30
N SER A 542 -4.35 6.09 25.15
CA SER A 542 -3.84 5.13 26.14
C SER A 542 -4.91 4.72 27.15
N ALA A 543 -5.67 5.69 27.66
CA ALA A 543 -6.77 5.42 28.57
C ALA A 543 -7.87 4.56 27.94
N ILE A 544 -8.24 4.86 26.69
CA ILE A 544 -9.25 4.09 25.95
C ILE A 544 -8.78 2.65 25.69
N LYS A 545 -7.49 2.46 25.42
CA LYS A 545 -6.90 1.12 25.29
C LYS A 545 -7.04 0.32 26.58
N ILE A 546 -6.80 0.96 27.72
CA ILE A 546 -7.00 0.33 29.03
C ILE A 546 -8.48 -0.02 29.22
N ILE A 547 -9.39 0.89 28.91
CA ILE A 547 -10.83 0.66 29.03
C ILE A 547 -11.24 -0.53 28.15
N SER A 548 -10.73 -0.62 26.93
CA SER A 548 -11.01 -1.72 26.00
C SER A 548 -10.53 -3.07 26.57
N VAL A 549 -9.35 -3.09 27.23
CA VAL A 549 -8.82 -4.27 27.90
C VAL A 549 -9.69 -4.65 29.10
N ILE A 550 -10.07 -3.66 29.91
CA ILE A 550 -10.97 -3.89 31.05
C ILE A 550 -12.30 -4.46 30.58
N ALA A 551 -12.88 -3.86 29.52
CA ALA A 551 -14.13 -4.35 28.94
C ALA A 551 -13.99 -5.79 28.40
N ALA A 552 -12.88 -6.13 27.75
CA ALA A 552 -12.60 -7.47 27.28
C ALA A 552 -12.50 -8.47 28.46
N ASN A 553 -11.79 -8.10 29.50
CA ASN A 553 -11.66 -8.92 30.71
C ASN A 553 -13.01 -9.08 31.44
N THR A 554 -13.77 -7.98 31.49
CA THR A 554 -15.12 -7.98 32.12
C THR A 554 -16.08 -8.87 31.32
N ASN A 555 -15.98 -8.85 29.98
CA ASN A 555 -16.76 -9.72 29.11
C ASN A 555 -16.42 -11.21 29.33
N LEU A 556 -15.13 -11.52 29.48
CA LEU A 556 -14.67 -12.86 29.83
C LEU A 556 -15.16 -13.32 31.21
N LEU A 557 -15.08 -12.43 32.19
CA LEU A 557 -15.59 -12.68 33.54
C LEU A 557 -17.11 -12.92 33.54
N ALA A 558 -17.84 -12.08 32.79
CA ALA A 558 -19.27 -12.20 32.62
C ALA A 558 -19.66 -13.49 31.90
N MET A 559 -18.93 -13.87 30.86
CA MET A 559 -19.13 -15.15 30.18
C MET A 559 -18.88 -16.35 31.09
N ASN A 560 -17.79 -16.28 31.87
CA ASN A 560 -17.51 -17.32 32.87
C ASN A 560 -18.60 -17.37 33.92
N ALA A 561 -19.08 -16.19 34.40
CA ALA A 561 -20.17 -16.11 35.33
C ALA A 561 -21.50 -16.66 34.75
N ALA A 562 -21.77 -16.37 33.47
CA ALA A 562 -22.95 -16.90 32.76
C ALA A 562 -22.88 -18.43 32.62
N ILE A 563 -21.70 -18.97 32.33
CA ILE A 563 -21.45 -20.42 32.26
C ILE A 563 -21.65 -21.05 33.60
N GLU A 564 -21.11 -20.47 34.66
CA GLU A 564 -21.24 -20.99 36.02
C GLU A 564 -22.69 -20.86 36.52
N ALA A 565 -23.36 -19.78 36.17
CA ALA A 565 -24.80 -19.61 36.44
C ALA A 565 -25.65 -20.61 35.68
N ALA A 566 -25.29 -20.98 34.46
CA ALA A 566 -25.94 -22.06 33.71
C ALA A 566 -25.69 -23.44 34.32
N HIS A 567 -24.48 -23.66 34.86
CA HIS A 567 -24.13 -24.88 35.60
C HIS A 567 -24.93 -25.04 36.90
N ALA A 568 -25.27 -23.91 37.53
CA ALA A 568 -26.05 -23.87 38.77
C ALA A 568 -27.56 -24.08 38.54
N GLY A 569 -28.02 -24.25 37.30
CA GLY A 569 -29.41 -24.57 36.96
C GLY A 569 -30.38 -23.45 37.42
N GLU A 570 -31.53 -23.85 37.99
CA GLU A 570 -32.59 -22.94 38.49
C GLU A 570 -32.08 -21.92 39.53
N ALA A 571 -31.11 -22.34 40.36
CA ALA A 571 -30.53 -21.45 41.37
C ALA A 571 -29.61 -20.35 40.79
N GLY A 572 -29.13 -20.57 39.58
CA GLY A 572 -28.28 -19.64 38.89
C GLY A 572 -28.98 -18.58 38.02
N ARG A 573 -30.31 -18.71 37.83
CA ARG A 573 -31.06 -17.94 36.84
C ARG A 573 -30.98 -16.42 37.01
N GLY A 574 -30.96 -15.91 38.26
CA GLY A 574 -30.77 -14.50 38.53
C GLY A 574 -29.35 -14.03 38.22
N PHE A 575 -28.36 -14.89 38.51
CA PHE A 575 -26.95 -14.62 38.17
C PHE A 575 -26.69 -14.70 36.69
N ALA A 576 -27.36 -15.57 35.94
CA ALA A 576 -27.24 -15.66 34.50
C ALA A 576 -27.70 -14.38 33.82
N VAL A 577 -28.81 -13.78 34.27
CA VAL A 577 -29.32 -12.48 33.74
C VAL A 577 -28.34 -11.38 34.02
N VAL A 578 -27.79 -11.31 35.24
CA VAL A 578 -26.79 -10.29 35.61
C VAL A 578 -25.50 -10.47 34.78
N ALA A 579 -25.07 -11.71 34.63
CA ALA A 579 -23.89 -12.05 33.84
C ALA A 579 -24.09 -11.71 32.35
N ASP A 580 -25.27 -11.98 31.77
CA ASP A 580 -25.53 -11.60 30.38
C ASP A 580 -25.65 -10.08 30.22
N GLU A 581 -26.19 -9.37 31.20
CA GLU A 581 -26.24 -7.91 31.19
C GLU A 581 -24.85 -7.30 31.33
N ILE A 582 -24.00 -7.84 32.21
CA ILE A 582 -22.58 -7.43 32.33
C ILE A 582 -21.84 -7.73 31.01
N ARG A 583 -22.13 -8.87 30.40
CA ARG A 583 -21.56 -9.26 29.09
C ARG A 583 -21.94 -8.25 28.02
N ARG A 584 -23.24 -7.93 27.90
CA ARG A 584 -23.74 -6.91 26.95
C ARG A 584 -23.15 -5.54 27.21
N LEU A 585 -23.08 -5.12 28.49
CA LEU A 585 -22.48 -3.85 28.87
C LEU A 585 -21.00 -3.79 28.51
N SER A 586 -20.29 -4.89 28.74
CA SER A 586 -18.85 -5.00 28.41
C SER A 586 -18.63 -4.98 26.90
N GLU A 587 -19.50 -5.67 26.14
CA GLU A 587 -19.49 -5.68 24.69
C GLU A 587 -19.76 -4.28 24.12
N SER A 588 -20.78 -3.58 24.66
CA SER A 588 -21.09 -2.18 24.33
C SER A 588 -19.94 -1.24 24.73
N THR A 589 -19.35 -1.44 25.90
CA THR A 589 -18.18 -0.64 26.35
C THR A 589 -16.99 -0.83 25.41
N ARG A 590 -16.76 -2.06 24.95
CA ARG A 590 -15.70 -2.40 24.00
C ARG A 590 -15.97 -1.77 22.64
N GLU A 591 -17.23 -1.81 22.18
CA GLU A 591 -17.65 -1.20 20.92
C GLU A 591 -17.50 0.33 20.95
N ASN A 592 -17.95 0.95 22.05
CA ASN A 592 -17.78 2.38 22.29
C ASN A 592 -16.28 2.76 22.37
N SER A 593 -15.47 1.99 23.09
CA SER A 593 -14.03 2.20 23.16
C SER A 593 -13.36 2.09 21.79
N ARG A 594 -13.83 1.17 20.96
CA ARG A 594 -13.36 1.02 19.59
C ARG A 594 -13.75 2.22 18.72
N SER A 595 -15.00 2.68 18.85
CA SER A 595 -15.47 3.89 18.15
C SER A 595 -14.68 5.13 18.56
N ILE A 596 -14.45 5.30 19.86
CA ILE A 596 -13.63 6.42 20.39
C ILE A 596 -12.20 6.29 19.86
N SER A 597 -11.62 5.08 19.86
CA SER A 597 -10.26 4.82 19.33
C SER A 597 -10.14 5.21 17.86
N GLN A 598 -11.19 4.97 17.07
CA GLN A 598 -11.24 5.37 15.67
C GLN A 598 -11.31 6.90 15.52
N THR A 599 -12.14 7.53 16.35
CA THR A 599 -12.25 9.00 16.38
C THR A 599 -10.89 9.63 16.78
N LEU A 600 -10.25 9.09 17.82
CA LEU A 600 -8.93 9.52 18.24
C LEU A 600 -7.88 9.36 17.16
N SER A 601 -7.90 8.23 16.44
CA SER A 601 -6.99 8.02 15.29
C SER A 601 -7.20 9.07 14.20
N SER A 602 -8.45 9.44 13.93
CA SER A 602 -8.76 10.52 12.99
C SER A 602 -8.28 11.88 13.50
N ILE A 603 -8.44 12.14 14.79
CA ILE A 603 -7.95 13.36 15.44
C ILE A 603 -6.42 13.42 15.37
N ILE A 604 -5.72 12.33 15.70
CA ILE A 604 -4.26 12.24 15.59
C ILE A 604 -3.80 12.51 14.16
N SER A 605 -4.49 11.92 13.17
CA SER A 605 -4.21 12.20 11.76
C SER A 605 -4.43 13.68 11.41
N GLY A 606 -5.50 14.27 11.94
CA GLY A 606 -5.78 15.71 11.81
C GLY A 606 -4.71 16.59 12.46
N ILE A 607 -4.31 16.25 13.68
CA ILE A 607 -3.23 16.92 14.43
C ILE A 607 -1.92 16.84 13.66
N ASN A 608 -1.55 15.64 13.17
CA ASN A 608 -0.34 15.44 12.38
C ASN A 608 -0.37 16.27 11.09
N THR A 609 -1.54 16.30 10.43
CA THR A 609 -1.73 17.14 9.23
C THR A 609 -1.63 18.62 9.57
N THR A 610 -2.22 19.04 10.69
CA THR A 610 -2.17 20.43 11.17
C THR A 610 -0.76 20.80 11.57
N SER A 611 -0.07 19.95 12.34
CA SER A 611 1.33 20.13 12.74
C SER A 611 2.23 20.31 11.52
N LYS A 612 2.07 19.42 10.54
CA LYS A 612 2.82 19.54 9.28
C LYS A 612 2.53 20.86 8.57
N ARG A 613 1.23 21.20 8.40
CA ARG A 613 0.84 22.46 7.73
C ARG A 613 1.33 23.68 8.49
N THR A 614 1.29 23.65 9.82
CA THR A 614 1.80 24.74 10.67
C THR A 614 3.32 24.87 10.52
N GLY A 615 4.03 23.72 10.50
CA GLY A 615 5.45 23.67 10.20
C GLY A 615 5.80 24.22 8.81
N ASP A 616 5.05 23.78 7.80
CA ASP A 616 5.19 24.28 6.43
C ASP A 616 4.92 25.80 6.35
N THR A 617 3.90 26.27 7.08
CA THR A 617 3.59 27.70 7.18
C THR A 617 4.71 28.45 7.93
N GLY A 618 5.24 27.86 8.99
CA GLY A 618 6.40 28.43 9.71
C GLY A 618 7.62 28.56 8.80
N ASN A 619 7.90 27.54 8.01
CA ASN A 619 8.95 27.58 7.00
C ASN A 619 8.69 28.67 5.93
N LEU A 620 7.45 28.77 5.44
CA LEU A 620 7.06 29.81 4.50
C LEU A 620 7.24 31.22 5.08
N ILE A 621 6.88 31.42 6.37
CA ILE A 621 7.10 32.72 7.04
C ILE A 621 8.61 32.98 7.18
N ASN A 622 9.40 31.94 7.49
CA ASN A 622 10.84 32.07 7.57
C ASN A 622 11.47 32.42 6.21
N ASP A 623 11.02 31.72 5.15
CA ASP A 623 11.46 32.02 3.78
C ASP A 623 11.03 33.44 3.38
N MET A 624 9.77 33.80 3.68
CA MET A 624 9.26 35.14 3.45
C MET A 624 10.05 36.19 4.25
N SER A 625 10.42 35.91 5.48
CA SER A 625 11.31 36.77 6.28
C SER A 625 12.68 36.92 5.61
N GLY A 626 13.21 35.81 5.08
CA GLY A 626 14.44 35.82 4.29
C GLY A 626 14.33 36.73 3.04
N GLU A 627 13.22 36.57 2.30
CA GLU A 627 12.94 37.37 1.12
C GLU A 627 12.73 38.87 1.44
N ILE A 628 12.00 39.16 2.54
CA ILE A 628 11.80 40.55 2.98
C ILE A 628 13.14 41.16 3.41
N ASN A 629 14.01 40.39 4.09
CA ASN A 629 15.36 40.84 4.41
C ASN A 629 16.23 41.09 3.16
N SER A 630 16.10 40.19 2.18
CA SER A 630 16.75 40.40 0.88
C SER A 630 16.22 41.66 0.18
N PHE A 631 14.89 41.88 0.25
CA PHE A 631 14.27 43.07 -0.33
C PHE A 631 14.68 44.36 0.40
N ALA A 632 14.84 44.28 1.75
CA ALA A 632 15.42 45.40 2.51
C ALA A 632 16.87 45.73 2.07
N GLY A 633 17.63 44.66 1.80
CA GLY A 633 18.97 44.82 1.19
C GLY A 633 18.90 45.51 -0.15
N THR A 634 18.02 45.04 -1.03
CA THR A 634 17.82 45.64 -2.38
C THR A 634 17.39 47.11 -2.31
N MET A 635 16.54 47.47 -1.31
CA MET A 635 16.15 48.87 -1.09
C MET A 635 17.32 49.72 -0.61
N THR A 636 18.21 49.17 0.18
CA THR A 636 19.42 49.87 0.59
C THR A 636 20.35 50.08 -0.59
N GLU A 637 20.56 49.02 -1.39
CA GLU A 637 21.32 49.14 -2.65
C GLU A 637 20.69 50.16 -3.61
N LEU A 638 19.33 50.21 -3.68
CA LEU A 638 18.64 51.21 -4.50
C LEU A 638 18.90 52.65 -4.00
N ILE A 639 18.85 52.90 -2.69
CA ILE A 639 19.13 54.21 -2.09
C ILE A 639 20.57 54.61 -2.36
N ASP A 640 21.51 53.67 -2.21
CA ASP A 640 22.92 53.90 -2.48
C ASP A 640 23.12 54.19 -3.98
N THR A 641 22.46 53.41 -4.86
CA THR A 641 22.48 53.64 -6.31
C THR A 641 21.88 54.98 -6.69
N LEU A 642 20.78 55.43 -6.07
CA LEU A 642 20.20 56.77 -6.32
C LEU A 642 21.10 57.90 -5.83
N SER A 643 21.80 57.68 -4.71
CA SER A 643 22.81 58.64 -4.22
C SER A 643 23.99 58.72 -5.18
N GLU A 644 24.47 57.60 -5.69
CA GLU A 644 25.50 57.53 -6.70
C GLU A 644 25.04 58.19 -8.00
N LEU A 645 23.80 57.90 -8.48
CA LEU A 645 23.25 58.54 -9.68
C LEU A 645 23.10 60.05 -9.52
N SER A 646 22.78 60.55 -8.31
CA SER A 646 22.70 61.99 -8.05
C SER A 646 24.09 62.66 -8.14
N ALA A 647 25.10 61.97 -7.58
CA ALA A 647 26.49 62.42 -7.72
C ALA A 647 26.98 62.34 -9.20
N GLU A 648 26.60 61.24 -9.88
CA GLU A 648 26.91 61.05 -11.30
C GLU A 648 26.18 62.08 -12.20
N SER A 649 24.90 62.41 -11.88
CA SER A 649 24.16 63.44 -12.62
C SER A 649 24.79 64.84 -12.46
N SER A 650 25.38 65.10 -11.29
CA SER A 650 26.20 66.28 -11.07
C SER A 650 27.49 66.24 -11.91
N GLY A 651 28.07 65.01 -12.00
CA GLY A 651 29.21 64.74 -12.90
C GLY A 651 28.88 64.88 -14.39
N ILE A 652 27.61 64.44 -14.76
CA ILE A 652 27.08 64.53 -16.11
C ILE A 652 26.95 66.04 -16.53
N THR A 653 26.53 66.93 -15.60
CA THR A 653 26.44 68.34 -15.86
C THR A 653 27.85 68.91 -16.19
N ASN A 654 28.88 68.50 -15.45
CA ASN A 654 30.25 68.81 -15.75
C ASN A 654 30.76 68.17 -17.06
N SER A 655 30.29 66.93 -17.32
CA SER A 655 30.66 66.17 -18.54
C SER A 655 29.97 66.71 -19.78
N LEU A 656 28.75 67.31 -19.68
CA LEU A 656 28.11 68.03 -20.79
C LEU A 656 28.88 69.28 -21.17
N GLU A 657 29.56 69.92 -20.23
CA GLU A 657 30.45 71.06 -20.51
C GLU A 657 31.73 70.57 -21.18
N VAL A 658 32.24 69.39 -20.75
CA VAL A 658 33.39 68.74 -21.41
C VAL A 658 33.01 68.18 -22.79
N LEU A 659 31.76 67.68 -22.96
CA LEU A 659 31.23 67.17 -24.25
C LEU A 659 31.05 68.30 -25.26
N ARG A 660 30.83 69.54 -24.82
CA ARG A 660 30.83 70.72 -25.66
C ARG A 660 32.24 71.04 -26.22
N GLU A 661 33.27 70.74 -25.41
CA GLU A 661 34.66 70.82 -25.84
C GLU A 661 35.13 69.64 -26.70
N THR A 662 34.49 68.47 -26.47
CA THR A 662 34.89 67.20 -27.10
C THR A 662 34.03 66.77 -28.28
N SER A 663 33.09 67.63 -28.80
CA SER A 663 32.29 67.25 -29.98
C SER A 663 33.17 66.96 -31.24
N GLY A 664 34.48 67.25 -31.15
CA GLY A 664 35.49 66.79 -32.10
C GLY A 664 36.01 65.36 -31.86
N ALA A 665 35.87 64.83 -30.62
CA ALA A 665 36.35 63.48 -30.26
C ALA A 665 35.33 62.39 -30.54
N VAL A 666 34.04 62.73 -30.75
CA VAL A 666 32.94 61.79 -30.99
C VAL A 666 33.08 60.98 -32.30
N LYS A 667 34.02 61.34 -33.20
CA LYS A 667 34.43 60.46 -34.32
C LYS A 667 35.12 59.17 -33.88
N GLY A 668 35.60 59.07 -32.61
CA GLY A 668 36.14 57.85 -32.04
C GLY A 668 35.05 56.85 -31.55
N ASP A 669 33.93 57.40 -31.06
CA ASP A 669 32.84 56.58 -30.49
C ASP A 669 32.06 55.79 -31.55
N TYR A 670 32.16 56.16 -32.81
CA TYR A 670 31.60 55.45 -33.95
C TYR A 670 32.14 53.99 -34.07
N SER A 671 33.41 53.77 -33.78
CA SER A 671 34.05 52.46 -33.82
C SER A 671 33.56 51.56 -32.67
N GLU A 672 33.24 52.18 -31.52
CA GLU A 672 32.76 51.44 -30.35
C GLU A 672 31.32 50.94 -30.55
N MET A 673 30.49 51.75 -31.19
CA MET A 673 29.10 51.41 -31.49
C MET A 673 28.99 50.30 -32.56
N LEU A 674 29.87 50.28 -33.56
CA LEU A 674 30.01 49.16 -34.50
C LEU A 674 30.47 47.90 -33.79
N SER A 675 31.39 48.04 -32.82
CA SER A 675 31.85 46.90 -32.01
C SER A 675 30.72 46.30 -31.15
N LEU A 676 29.81 47.10 -30.59
CA LEU A 676 28.66 46.66 -29.81
C LEU A 676 27.62 45.95 -30.67
N THR A 677 27.37 46.43 -31.90
CA THR A 677 26.48 45.78 -32.85
C THR A 677 27.02 44.43 -33.34
N ASP A 678 28.35 44.33 -33.51
CA ASP A 678 28.98 43.05 -33.82
C ASP A 678 28.88 42.06 -32.63
N LYS A 679 29.00 42.53 -31.41
CA LYS A 679 28.79 41.76 -30.21
C LYS A 679 27.35 41.26 -30.08
N LEU A 680 26.40 42.16 -30.32
CA LEU A 680 24.97 41.79 -30.33
C LEU A 680 24.66 40.74 -31.40
N ARG A 681 25.27 40.87 -32.60
CA ARG A 681 25.15 39.88 -33.68
C ARG A 681 25.73 38.53 -33.26
N TYR A 682 26.85 38.52 -32.52
CA TYR A 682 27.44 37.30 -31.97
C TYR A 682 26.52 36.62 -30.98
N ASP A 683 25.93 37.35 -30.01
CA ASP A 683 25.03 36.82 -28.99
C ASP A 683 23.73 36.24 -29.60
N ILE A 684 23.19 36.91 -30.63
CA ILE A 684 22.02 36.44 -31.36
C ILE A 684 22.33 35.17 -32.17
N ASN A 685 23.51 35.10 -32.79
CA ASN A 685 23.94 33.86 -33.47
C ASN A 685 24.15 32.71 -32.48
N PHE A 686 24.63 33.01 -31.26
CA PHE A 686 24.72 32.02 -30.19
C PHE A 686 23.33 31.50 -29.76
N LEU A 687 22.35 32.40 -29.63
CA LEU A 687 20.95 32.00 -29.35
C LEU A 687 20.35 31.14 -30.49
N ALA A 688 20.72 31.45 -31.75
CA ALA A 688 20.30 30.64 -32.91
C ALA A 688 20.87 29.21 -32.85
N ALA A 689 22.15 29.12 -32.47
CA ALA A 689 22.78 27.79 -32.27
C ALA A 689 22.14 27.01 -31.13
N MET A 690 21.90 27.66 -29.99
CA MET A 690 21.17 27.04 -28.85
C MET A 690 19.77 26.58 -29.25
N SER A 691 19.02 27.38 -30.01
CA SER A 691 17.72 27.00 -30.54
C SER A 691 17.76 25.73 -31.41
N ALA A 692 18.81 25.61 -32.24
CA ALA A 692 19.03 24.41 -33.07
C ALA A 692 19.40 23.20 -32.22
N ASP A 693 20.19 23.36 -31.16
CA ASP A 693 20.57 22.27 -30.25
C ASP A 693 19.38 21.77 -29.44
N ILE A 694 18.46 22.64 -29.03
CA ILE A 694 17.20 22.23 -28.37
C ILE A 694 16.38 21.33 -29.29
N VAL A 695 16.25 21.67 -30.59
CA VAL A 695 15.53 20.81 -31.55
C VAL A 695 16.20 19.44 -31.66
N ARG A 696 17.53 19.43 -31.80
CA ARG A 696 18.29 18.17 -31.90
C ARG A 696 18.13 17.32 -30.64
N ALA A 697 18.23 17.90 -29.47
CA ALA A 697 18.04 17.18 -28.20
C ALA A 697 16.61 16.58 -28.06
N ILE A 698 15.60 17.28 -28.59
CA ILE A 698 14.23 16.75 -28.63
C ILE A 698 14.12 15.56 -29.58
N GLU A 699 14.76 15.62 -30.74
CA GLU A 699 14.74 14.54 -31.73
C GLU A 699 15.52 13.29 -31.25
N GLU A 700 16.67 13.49 -30.61
CA GLU A 700 17.47 12.40 -30.02
C GLU A 700 16.75 11.73 -28.83
N ASN A 701 16.08 12.50 -27.97
CA ASN A 701 15.32 11.99 -26.84
C ASN A 701 14.10 11.19 -27.30
N ASP A 702 13.48 11.51 -28.44
CA ASP A 702 12.41 10.70 -29.03
C ASP A 702 12.89 9.30 -29.42
N GLN A 703 14.07 9.17 -30.01
CA GLN A 703 14.61 7.87 -30.38
C GLN A 703 14.93 7.00 -29.17
N GLU A 704 15.42 7.59 -28.10
CA GLU A 704 15.69 6.87 -26.84
C GLU A 704 14.40 6.45 -26.13
N ILE A 705 13.38 7.31 -26.08
CA ILE A 705 12.06 6.97 -25.50
C ILE A 705 11.37 5.86 -26.31
N ILE A 706 11.39 5.96 -27.64
CA ILE A 706 10.81 4.92 -28.51
C ILE A 706 11.55 3.59 -28.32
N SER A 707 12.88 3.59 -28.26
CA SER A 707 13.66 2.37 -28.06
C SER A 707 13.38 1.71 -26.70
N ARG A 708 13.21 2.51 -25.64
CA ARG A 708 12.84 2.01 -24.31
C ARG A 708 11.41 1.46 -24.25
N LEU A 709 10.45 2.07 -24.95
CA LEU A 709 9.08 1.57 -25.04
C LEU A 709 9.01 0.25 -25.79
N VAL A 710 9.74 0.12 -26.91
CA VAL A 710 9.83 -1.14 -27.67
C VAL A 710 10.49 -2.24 -26.83
N ALA A 711 11.56 -1.93 -26.11
CA ALA A 711 12.20 -2.89 -25.21
C ALA A 711 11.28 -3.35 -24.06
N MET A 712 10.48 -2.45 -23.50
CA MET A 712 9.47 -2.78 -22.47
C MET A 712 8.34 -3.66 -23.04
N GLU A 713 7.92 -3.44 -24.28
CA GLU A 713 6.89 -4.23 -24.95
C GLU A 713 7.41 -5.64 -25.32
N GLU A 714 8.66 -5.76 -25.75
CA GLU A 714 9.33 -7.05 -25.99
C GLU A 714 9.53 -7.85 -24.69
N ASP A 715 9.90 -7.22 -23.61
CA ASP A 715 10.08 -7.86 -22.30
C ASP A 715 8.72 -8.32 -21.72
N HIS A 716 7.67 -7.54 -21.94
CA HIS A 716 6.31 -7.90 -21.56
C HIS A 716 5.81 -9.12 -22.35
N ASN A 717 6.07 -9.17 -23.65
CA ASN A 717 5.68 -10.29 -24.52
C ASN A 717 6.50 -11.57 -24.25
N ARG A 718 7.73 -11.47 -23.78
CA ARG A 718 8.55 -12.62 -23.33
C ARG A 718 8.11 -13.20 -21.99
N ASN A 719 7.54 -12.37 -21.12
CA ASN A 719 7.13 -12.75 -19.77
C ASN A 719 5.61 -13.00 -19.64
N ALA A 720 4.84 -12.89 -20.71
CA ALA A 720 3.43 -13.25 -20.71
C ALA A 720 3.30 -14.78 -20.54
N PRO A 721 2.59 -15.27 -19.55
CA PRO A 721 2.36 -16.71 -19.40
C PRO A 721 1.54 -17.21 -20.60
N ARG A 722 2.06 -18.22 -21.28
CA ARG A 722 1.35 -18.97 -22.33
C ARG A 722 0.17 -19.74 -21.76
#